data_e153cb48165ed3595d071731373a3240
#
_entry.id   e153cb48165ed3595d071731373a3240
#
_cell.length_a   1.000
_cell.length_b   1.000
_cell.length_c   1.000
_cell.angle_alpha   90.00
_cell.angle_beta   90.00
_cell.angle_gamma   90.00
#
_symmetry.space_group_name_H-M   'P 1'
#
loop_
_entity.id
_entity.type
_entity.pdbx_description
1 polymer ?
#
loop_
_entity_poly.entity_id
_entity_poly.type
_entity_poly.pdbx_seq_one_letter_code
_entity_poly.pdbx_strand_id
1 'polypeptide(L)'
;MAALTFPKVEEWLDANPENTQDYFLRKADMILVNKWLVAHGFQTIQEYLSGRRGSLSQDSSTPNSPVELKCGDGFFSETRHHRSNSKKHLRQDFAKSKMRNMFRTYELPASSDTSTEARRSSLKEMRQYKSLPPTSINMLSMLIQSRVRLPRYPSKDADMKRELRHINERDFFLEIVKDISNDLDIKSLSTKIVANVGLLVDADNGSLFFVENKAGKQILVSKLFDVHTGANILPASEVEWTTQVPWGKGIIGHVAETGDTVNLRHAGQDPRYSNDVDRITGYKTDSLLCMPIRDADDEIIGVSQVINKNGGEGFTVDDEKMLATYLTFCGIAIHNAHIFEAYTREYERNKALLEVVHDLFEEQTSFENVIQMIMQRTQTLLKCERCSVLLRENTSEPSFTKVFDLAYPVRNGHSKLSADNLSDLKLANKIAELVLVTGETINITDAYQDPRFDPETDKLTGFHTRSILCKPIRNNKFQIIGVAQIVNRTDGRPFDDCDDQLFEAFAIFCGLGMTNAMLYEEVLKISAKQSVALEVLSYHASVNGDEVMKTKLQPVPEANHWNLKSLTFNDFSLNRDEMVLAGIRIFQDLGLIRRYKIDYETLCRWMLTVRKNYRNVAYHNWRHAFNVCQVMFAILTQCNMRNHLTEKECLGLAVAALCHDLDHRGTNNAFQQKTSSALAQLYGTKATLEHHHFNHAVMILNSEVKLSSGNQSGAKGNNIFANVSSEEYVEVMNILKQAILATDLSVHLQGRSKFFAMVEEDGVGWEDKERKTVLRDILMTACDVAAITKPWEVQRQVADLVMSEFFDQGDKERNELNIQPQALMDRERQDELPKLQLGWIDGICLPLYKALAKMEPKFQPMLDGVLANRQQWEILDAERLSKQAFIETGV
;
A
#
# COMPACT_ATOMS: atom_id res chain seq x y z
N MET A 1 -28.17 36.51 -38.70
CA MET A 1 -27.77 35.55 -37.64
C MET A 1 -29.03 34.81 -37.22
N ALA A 2 -29.16 33.55 -37.59
CA ALA A 2 -30.30 32.73 -37.15
C ALA A 2 -30.19 32.54 -35.63
N ALA A 3 -31.27 32.86 -34.90
CA ALA A 3 -31.33 32.67 -33.46
C ALA A 3 -31.11 31.18 -33.16
N LEU A 4 -30.06 30.88 -32.41
CA LEU A 4 -29.81 29.51 -31.87
C LEU A 4 -30.96 29.18 -30.91
N THR A 5 -31.81 28.25 -31.30
CA THR A 5 -32.87 27.72 -30.43
C THR A 5 -32.27 26.73 -29.45
N PHE A 6 -32.84 26.68 -28.23
CA PHE A 6 -32.32 25.79 -27.16
C PHE A 6 -32.11 24.31 -27.58
N PRO A 7 -32.98 23.68 -28.36
CA PRO A 7 -32.76 22.31 -28.85
C PRO A 7 -31.49 22.12 -29.69
N LYS A 8 -31.13 23.14 -30.50
CA LYS A 8 -29.89 23.08 -31.31
C LYS A 8 -28.62 23.23 -30.46
N VAL A 9 -28.74 23.98 -29.34
CA VAL A 9 -27.64 24.08 -28.37
C VAL A 9 -27.48 22.79 -27.60
N GLU A 10 -28.56 22.16 -27.21
CA GLU A 10 -28.59 20.87 -26.51
C GLU A 10 -27.99 19.76 -27.39
N GLU A 11 -28.41 19.66 -28.65
CA GLU A 11 -27.84 18.72 -29.64
C GLU A 11 -26.33 18.95 -29.87
N TRP A 12 -25.87 20.21 -29.85
CA TRP A 12 -24.45 20.52 -29.96
C TRP A 12 -23.66 20.15 -28.70
N LEU A 13 -24.24 20.39 -27.50
CA LEU A 13 -23.64 20.03 -26.22
C LEU A 13 -23.49 18.51 -26.10
N ASP A 14 -24.50 17.74 -26.50
CA ASP A 14 -24.48 16.27 -26.50
C ASP A 14 -23.46 15.71 -27.49
N ALA A 15 -23.29 16.36 -28.63
CA ALA A 15 -22.30 15.98 -29.64
C ALA A 15 -20.85 16.35 -29.27
N ASN A 16 -20.65 17.22 -28.27
CA ASN A 16 -19.33 17.73 -27.87
C ASN A 16 -19.11 17.67 -26.36
N PRO A 17 -19.10 16.49 -25.72
CA PRO A 17 -19.08 16.36 -24.26
C PRO A 17 -17.82 16.96 -23.60
N GLU A 18 -16.64 16.85 -24.24
CA GLU A 18 -15.41 17.43 -23.70
C GLU A 18 -15.43 18.98 -23.66
N ASN A 19 -15.91 19.61 -24.73
CA ASN A 19 -16.06 21.05 -24.79
C ASN A 19 -17.13 21.58 -23.81
N THR A 20 -18.18 20.80 -23.61
CA THR A 20 -19.26 21.07 -22.66
C THR A 20 -18.74 21.02 -21.24
N GLN A 21 -17.96 20.00 -20.88
CA GLN A 21 -17.35 19.84 -19.58
C GLN A 21 -16.35 20.98 -19.30
N ASP A 22 -15.50 21.31 -20.26
CA ASP A 22 -14.51 22.39 -20.12
C ASP A 22 -15.19 23.75 -19.97
N TYR A 23 -16.24 24.04 -20.75
CA TYR A 23 -17.04 25.25 -20.59
C TYR A 23 -17.72 25.34 -19.22
N PHE A 24 -18.33 24.25 -18.76
CA PHE A 24 -18.98 24.16 -17.45
C PHE A 24 -17.98 24.41 -16.32
N LEU A 25 -16.81 23.75 -16.35
CA LEU A 25 -15.76 23.93 -15.34
C LEU A 25 -15.19 25.36 -15.29
N ARG A 26 -15.18 26.08 -16.41
CA ARG A 26 -14.68 27.45 -16.46
C ARG A 26 -15.73 28.53 -16.10
N LYS A 27 -17.01 28.26 -16.30
CA LYS A 27 -18.08 29.25 -16.24
C LYS A 27 -19.15 29.00 -15.19
N ALA A 28 -19.21 27.76 -14.63
CA ALA A 28 -20.18 27.45 -13.61
C ALA A 28 -19.89 28.21 -12.31
N ASP A 29 -20.80 29.07 -11.91
CA ASP A 29 -20.77 29.67 -10.59
C ASP A 29 -21.42 28.76 -9.53
N MET A 30 -21.28 29.12 -8.26
CA MET A 30 -21.82 28.36 -7.14
C MET A 30 -23.34 28.17 -7.21
N ILE A 31 -24.07 29.11 -7.79
CA ILE A 31 -25.53 29.09 -7.94
C ILE A 31 -25.93 28.05 -8.99
N LEU A 32 -25.23 28.03 -10.12
CA LEU A 32 -25.45 27.06 -11.18
C LEU A 32 -25.11 25.64 -10.73
N VAL A 33 -23.98 25.43 -10.04
CA VAL A 33 -23.58 24.15 -9.47
C VAL A 33 -24.60 23.65 -8.44
N ASN A 34 -25.09 24.51 -7.54
CA ASN A 34 -26.10 24.13 -6.56
C ASN A 34 -27.45 23.79 -7.22
N LYS A 35 -27.89 24.51 -8.24
CA LYS A 35 -29.10 24.18 -9.01
C LYS A 35 -28.97 22.83 -9.70
N TRP A 36 -27.80 22.56 -10.29
CA TRP A 36 -27.54 21.28 -10.91
C TRP A 36 -27.52 20.13 -9.89
N LEU A 37 -26.88 20.32 -8.73
CA LEU A 37 -26.85 19.35 -7.64
C LEU A 37 -28.28 19.01 -7.16
N VAL A 38 -29.12 20.03 -6.93
CA VAL A 38 -30.52 19.83 -6.50
C VAL A 38 -31.34 19.10 -7.56
N ALA A 39 -31.19 19.44 -8.85
CA ALA A 39 -31.89 18.82 -9.95
C ALA A 39 -31.55 17.31 -10.09
N HIS A 40 -30.38 16.90 -9.65
CA HIS A 40 -29.93 15.50 -9.67
C HIS A 40 -30.02 14.80 -8.30
N GLY A 41 -30.77 15.37 -7.34
CA GLY A 41 -31.03 14.77 -6.04
C GLY A 41 -29.87 14.85 -5.04
N PHE A 42 -28.89 15.73 -5.28
CA PHE A 42 -27.78 15.98 -4.35
C PHE A 42 -28.09 17.18 -3.43
N GLN A 43 -27.46 17.18 -2.26
CA GLN A 43 -27.53 18.34 -1.34
C GLN A 43 -26.74 19.52 -1.90
N THR A 44 -27.21 20.74 -1.66
CA THR A 44 -26.45 21.95 -2.01
C THR A 44 -25.18 22.05 -1.17
N ILE A 45 -24.15 22.74 -1.70
CA ILE A 45 -22.89 22.96 -0.97
C ILE A 45 -23.17 23.66 0.37
N GLN A 46 -24.17 24.52 0.43
CA GLN A 46 -24.56 25.25 1.64
C GLN A 46 -25.22 24.34 2.69
N GLU A 47 -26.08 23.42 2.28
CA GLU A 47 -26.66 22.38 3.16
C GLU A 47 -25.63 21.39 3.65
N TYR A 48 -24.69 21.02 2.81
CA TYR A 48 -23.55 20.16 3.19
C TYR A 48 -22.65 20.83 4.25
N LEU A 49 -22.41 22.15 4.12
CA LEU A 49 -21.64 22.92 5.10
C LEU A 49 -22.41 23.26 6.37
N SER A 50 -23.75 23.44 6.29
CA SER A 50 -24.61 23.75 7.44
C SER A 50 -25.00 22.54 8.28
N GLY A 51 -25.09 21.36 7.69
CA GLY A 51 -25.33 20.09 8.41
C GLY A 51 -24.25 19.76 9.46
N ARG A 52 -23.15 20.47 9.46
CA ARG A 52 -22.06 20.36 10.46
C ARG A 52 -22.25 21.24 11.71
N ARG A 53 -23.30 22.11 11.80
CA ARG A 53 -23.53 23.01 12.95
C ARG A 53 -24.73 22.69 13.81
N GLY A 54 -25.42 21.59 13.57
CA GLY A 54 -26.68 21.24 14.23
C GLY A 54 -26.58 20.12 15.24
N SER A 55 -25.85 20.33 16.34
CA SER A 55 -26.13 19.64 17.59
C SER A 55 -25.86 20.58 18.76
N LEU A 56 -26.77 21.53 18.99
CA LEU A 56 -27.05 22.13 20.30
C LEU A 56 -28.22 23.13 20.16
N SER A 57 -29.30 22.84 20.90
CA SER A 57 -30.43 23.68 21.34
C SER A 57 -31.41 24.21 20.32
N GLN A 58 -32.64 23.72 20.52
CA GLN A 58 -33.92 24.41 20.17
C GLN A 58 -34.03 25.74 20.89
N ASP A 59 -34.42 26.85 20.19
CA ASP A 59 -35.61 27.58 20.43
C ASP A 59 -35.77 28.80 19.50
N SER A 60 -36.93 28.85 18.94
CA SER A 60 -37.84 29.90 18.46
C SER A 60 -37.37 31.26 17.91
N SER A 61 -38.00 31.58 16.80
CA SER A 61 -38.49 32.88 16.32
C SER A 61 -37.78 33.54 15.13
N THR A 62 -38.55 33.64 14.04
CA THR A 62 -38.38 34.52 12.87
C THR A 62 -38.69 35.99 13.23
N PRO A 63 -38.54 37.06 12.42
CA PRO A 63 -38.20 37.12 10.97
C PRO A 63 -37.36 38.36 10.49
N ASN A 64 -36.99 38.33 9.18
CA ASN A 64 -36.90 39.48 8.24
C ASN A 64 -35.67 40.39 8.12
N SER A 65 -35.21 40.37 6.89
CA SER A 65 -34.72 41.44 5.99
C SER A 65 -33.21 41.72 5.86
N PRO A 66 -32.77 42.21 4.69
CA PRO A 66 -31.39 42.03 4.21
C PRO A 66 -30.51 43.21 4.56
N VAL A 67 -29.21 42.95 4.76
CA VAL A 67 -28.21 43.99 4.92
C VAL A 67 -27.08 43.78 3.90
N GLU A 68 -26.84 44.82 3.15
CA GLU A 68 -25.77 45.03 2.20
C GLU A 68 -24.39 44.87 2.83
N LEU A 69 -23.47 44.17 2.14
CA LEU A 69 -22.05 44.08 2.49
C LEU A 69 -21.27 45.17 1.74
N LYS A 70 -20.82 46.18 2.49
CA LYS A 70 -19.75 47.09 2.08
C LYS A 70 -18.38 46.44 2.28
N CYS A 71 -17.52 46.59 1.27
CA CYS A 71 -16.10 46.35 1.32
C CYS A 71 -15.38 47.20 2.36
N GLY A 72 -14.45 46.60 3.08
CA GLY A 72 -13.49 47.31 3.93
C GLY A 72 -12.26 46.46 4.17
N ASP A 73 -11.12 47.05 3.80
CA ASP A 73 -9.76 46.51 3.92
C ASP A 73 -9.35 46.21 5.36
N GLY A 74 -8.52 45.22 5.54
CA GLY A 74 -7.58 45.22 6.64
C GLY A 74 -7.47 43.95 7.47
N PHE A 75 -6.23 43.48 7.56
CA PHE A 75 -5.62 42.59 8.56
C PHE A 75 -5.57 41.10 8.23
N PHE A 76 -4.41 40.74 7.70
CA PHE A 76 -3.79 39.44 7.83
C PHE A 76 -3.20 39.29 9.24
N SER A 77 -3.72 38.34 10.01
CA SER A 77 -2.93 37.52 10.96
C SER A 77 -3.80 36.42 11.53
N GLU A 78 -3.16 35.26 11.75
CA GLU A 78 -3.68 34.09 12.47
C GLU A 78 -4.66 33.15 11.78
N THR A 79 -4.12 32.22 11.00
CA THR A 79 -4.68 30.85 10.88
C THR A 79 -3.62 29.85 10.38
N ARG A 80 -2.67 29.49 11.21
CA ARG A 80 -1.66 28.43 10.84
C ARG A 80 -1.81 27.09 11.57
N HIS A 81 -2.81 26.89 12.43
CA HIS A 81 -2.90 25.67 13.26
C HIS A 81 -3.95 24.64 12.84
N HIS A 82 -4.61 24.76 11.69
CA HIS A 82 -5.67 23.79 11.30
C HIS A 82 -5.41 22.93 10.06
N ARG A 83 -4.21 22.96 9.46
CA ARG A 83 -3.98 22.23 8.19
C ARG A 83 -3.70 20.73 8.31
N SER A 84 -3.20 20.21 9.44
CA SER A 84 -2.94 18.77 9.57
C SER A 84 -4.20 17.92 9.86
N ASN A 85 -5.15 18.47 10.62
CA ASN A 85 -6.41 17.77 10.92
C ASN A 85 -7.42 17.79 9.76
N SER A 86 -7.36 18.80 8.89
CA SER A 86 -8.23 18.93 7.72
C SER A 86 -8.01 17.80 6.70
N LYS A 87 -6.77 17.35 6.49
CA LYS A 87 -6.46 16.26 5.54
C LYS A 87 -7.03 14.90 5.98
N LYS A 88 -7.02 14.61 7.27
CA LYS A 88 -7.56 13.36 7.83
C LYS A 88 -9.10 13.31 7.72
N HIS A 89 -9.76 14.42 7.95
CA HIS A 89 -11.22 14.55 7.80
C HIS A 89 -11.69 14.50 6.33
N LEU A 90 -10.99 15.16 5.41
CA LEU A 90 -11.30 15.08 3.98
C LEU A 90 -11.18 13.64 3.43
N ARG A 91 -10.20 12.88 3.92
CA ARG A 91 -10.02 11.46 3.56
C ARG A 91 -11.16 10.58 4.04
N GLN A 92 -11.59 10.76 5.29
CA GLN A 92 -12.73 10.02 5.85
C GLN A 92 -14.06 10.39 5.17
N ASP A 93 -14.26 11.66 4.83
CA ASP A 93 -15.48 12.11 4.17
C ASP A 93 -15.53 11.66 2.70
N PHE A 94 -14.39 11.60 2.01
CA PHE A 94 -14.30 11.04 0.65
C PHE A 94 -14.57 9.53 0.63
N ALA A 95 -14.01 8.79 1.59
CA ALA A 95 -14.26 7.35 1.74
C ALA A 95 -15.73 7.07 2.06
N LYS A 96 -16.35 7.83 3.00
CA LYS A 96 -17.77 7.72 3.35
C LYS A 96 -18.70 8.08 2.19
N SER A 97 -18.35 9.09 1.38
CA SER A 97 -19.13 9.48 0.20
C SER A 97 -19.11 8.40 -0.87
N LYS A 98 -17.94 7.80 -1.16
CA LYS A 98 -17.80 6.74 -2.15
C LYS A 98 -18.51 5.45 -1.72
N MET A 99 -18.47 5.13 -0.44
CA MET A 99 -19.17 3.99 0.15
C MET A 99 -20.70 4.14 0.03
N ARG A 100 -21.27 5.33 0.32
CA ARG A 100 -22.71 5.61 0.12
C ARG A 100 -23.14 5.48 -1.34
N ASN A 101 -22.32 5.88 -2.29
CA ASN A 101 -22.66 5.74 -3.71
C ASN A 101 -22.58 4.28 -4.19
N MET A 102 -21.68 3.47 -3.66
CA MET A 102 -21.58 2.05 -3.98
C MET A 102 -22.80 1.25 -3.50
N PHE A 103 -23.37 1.60 -2.32
CA PHE A 103 -24.59 0.97 -1.82
C PHE A 103 -25.87 1.47 -2.51
N ARG A 104 -25.88 2.71 -3.06
CA ARG A 104 -27.04 3.23 -3.81
C ARG A 104 -27.23 2.59 -5.19
N THR A 105 -26.20 2.06 -5.81
CA THR A 105 -26.27 1.42 -7.13
C THR A 105 -27.01 0.07 -7.09
N TYR A 106 -27.34 -0.45 -5.91
CA TYR A 106 -28.07 -1.71 -5.73
C TYR A 106 -29.51 -1.54 -5.24
N GLU A 107 -30.01 -0.33 -5.07
CA GLU A 107 -31.42 -0.10 -4.86
C GLU A 107 -32.15 -0.02 -6.21
N LEU A 108 -32.79 -1.13 -6.58
CA LEU A 108 -33.75 -1.16 -7.69
C LEU A 108 -34.94 -0.26 -7.37
N PRO A 109 -35.48 0.49 -8.34
CA PRO A 109 -36.65 1.35 -8.11
C PRO A 109 -37.87 0.51 -7.74
N ALA A 110 -38.49 0.86 -6.64
CA ALA A 110 -39.75 0.33 -6.23
C ALA A 110 -40.84 0.78 -7.24
N SER A 111 -41.26 -0.11 -8.13
CA SER A 111 -42.50 0.07 -8.88
C SER A 111 -43.64 -0.41 -8.05
N SER A 112 -44.59 0.51 -7.85
CA SER A 112 -45.91 0.28 -7.25
C SER A 112 -46.74 -0.75 -8.03
N ASP A 113 -47.57 -1.43 -7.26
CA ASP A 113 -48.77 -2.14 -7.61
C ASP A 113 -48.73 -3.64 -7.95
N THR A 114 -49.51 -4.25 -7.16
CA THR A 114 -50.45 -5.37 -7.30
C THR A 114 -50.10 -6.76 -6.77
N SER A 115 -50.98 -7.16 -5.86
CA SER A 115 -51.52 -8.52 -5.60
C SER A 115 -50.65 -9.53 -4.84
N THR A 116 -51.13 -9.75 -3.67
CA THR A 116 -51.38 -10.94 -2.80
C THR A 116 -51.16 -12.33 -3.40
N GLU A 117 -50.01 -12.61 -4.02
CA GLU A 117 -49.67 -14.00 -4.42
C GLU A 117 -48.23 -14.43 -4.15
N ALA A 118 -47.45 -13.66 -3.42
CA ALA A 118 -46.05 -13.99 -3.12
C ALA A 118 -45.87 -14.71 -1.76
N ARG A 119 -46.77 -15.59 -1.39
CA ARG A 119 -46.67 -16.39 -0.14
C ARG A 119 -46.48 -17.88 -0.39
N ARG A 120 -45.81 -18.31 -1.40
CA ARG A 120 -45.28 -19.69 -1.54
C ARG A 120 -44.14 -19.73 -2.55
N SER A 121 -43.07 -19.02 -2.32
CA SER A 121 -41.79 -19.42 -2.92
C SER A 121 -41.33 -20.69 -2.21
N SER A 122 -41.51 -21.82 -2.90
CA SER A 122 -41.20 -23.13 -2.36
C SER A 122 -39.67 -23.20 -2.08
N LEU A 123 -39.30 -24.00 -1.09
CA LEU A 123 -37.90 -24.42 -0.84
C LEU A 123 -37.13 -24.87 -2.10
N LYS A 124 -37.85 -25.25 -3.18
CA LYS A 124 -37.29 -25.55 -4.48
C LYS A 124 -36.61 -24.37 -5.18
N GLU A 125 -37.10 -23.13 -4.98
CA GLU A 125 -36.47 -21.94 -5.57
C GLU A 125 -35.17 -21.55 -4.84
N MET A 126 -35.06 -21.85 -3.53
CA MET A 126 -33.82 -21.64 -2.78
C MET A 126 -32.69 -22.57 -3.21
N ARG A 127 -32.96 -23.72 -3.84
CA ARG A 127 -31.93 -24.62 -4.38
C ARG A 127 -31.25 -24.07 -5.67
N GLN A 128 -31.85 -23.10 -6.34
CA GLN A 128 -31.28 -22.47 -7.55
C GLN A 128 -30.27 -21.35 -7.26
N TYR A 129 -30.27 -20.80 -6.06
CA TYR A 129 -29.33 -19.76 -5.68
C TYR A 129 -28.21 -20.36 -4.81
N LYS A 130 -26.99 -20.33 -5.30
CA LYS A 130 -25.79 -20.69 -4.51
C LYS A 130 -25.49 -19.72 -3.37
N SER A 131 -26.24 -18.61 -3.25
CA SER A 131 -26.19 -17.65 -2.16
C SER A 131 -27.60 -17.12 -1.83
N LEU A 132 -27.87 -16.83 -0.55
CA LEU A 132 -29.14 -16.25 -0.11
C LEU A 132 -29.34 -14.82 -0.66
N PRO A 133 -30.58 -14.41 -1.01
CA PRO A 133 -30.86 -13.05 -1.44
C PRO A 133 -30.46 -12.02 -0.36
N PRO A 134 -29.97 -10.82 -0.74
CA PRO A 134 -29.55 -9.79 0.22
C PRO A 134 -30.59 -9.39 1.26
N THR A 135 -31.87 -9.47 0.94
CA THR A 135 -32.99 -9.20 1.87
C THR A 135 -33.12 -10.25 2.99
N SER A 136 -32.80 -11.51 2.70
CA SER A 136 -32.80 -12.60 3.69
C SER A 136 -31.60 -12.49 4.64
N ILE A 137 -30.45 -12.03 4.12
CA ILE A 137 -29.25 -11.76 4.90
C ILE A 137 -29.49 -10.66 5.95
N ASN A 138 -30.15 -9.57 5.55
CA ASN A 138 -30.46 -8.48 6.48
C ASN A 138 -31.42 -8.90 7.60
N MET A 139 -32.45 -9.71 7.29
CA MET A 139 -33.42 -10.15 8.29
C MET A 139 -32.81 -11.14 9.29
N LEU A 140 -31.94 -12.06 8.82
CA LEU A 140 -31.26 -13.01 9.69
C LEU A 140 -30.12 -12.38 10.47
N SER A 141 -29.41 -11.40 9.90
CA SER A 141 -28.41 -10.64 10.63
C SER A 141 -29.02 -9.82 11.75
N MET A 142 -30.21 -9.24 11.55
CA MET A 142 -30.99 -8.62 12.62
C MET A 142 -31.40 -9.63 13.73
N LEU A 143 -31.80 -10.83 13.37
CA LEU A 143 -32.17 -11.89 14.33
C LEU A 143 -30.96 -12.36 15.14
N ILE A 144 -29.81 -12.50 14.50
CA ILE A 144 -28.54 -12.89 15.17
C ILE A 144 -28.01 -11.73 16.03
N GLN A 145 -28.00 -10.50 15.54
CA GLN A 145 -27.55 -9.31 16.30
C GLN A 145 -28.49 -8.98 17.46
N SER A 146 -29.78 -9.20 17.31
CA SER A 146 -30.75 -8.95 18.38
C SER A 146 -30.66 -9.95 19.53
N ARG A 147 -29.78 -10.98 19.43
CA ARG A 147 -29.70 -12.05 20.44
C ARG A 147 -31.07 -12.55 20.85
N VAL A 148 -32.01 -12.67 19.91
CA VAL A 148 -33.33 -13.26 20.19
C VAL A 148 -33.05 -14.68 20.67
N ARG A 149 -33.06 -14.84 21.97
CA ARG A 149 -33.05 -16.15 22.59
C ARG A 149 -34.41 -16.76 22.24
N LEU A 150 -34.38 -17.72 21.32
CA LEU A 150 -35.52 -18.61 21.17
C LEU A 150 -35.91 -19.11 22.57
N PRO A 151 -37.19 -19.14 22.93
CA PRO A 151 -37.60 -19.59 24.25
C PRO A 151 -37.03 -20.99 24.48
N ARG A 152 -36.02 -21.08 25.36
CA ARG A 152 -35.49 -22.36 25.79
C ARG A 152 -36.46 -22.90 26.81
N TYR A 153 -37.20 -23.93 26.45
CA TYR A 153 -37.92 -24.69 27.43
C TYR A 153 -36.92 -25.44 28.28
N PRO A 154 -36.98 -25.36 29.60
CA PRO A 154 -36.09 -26.14 30.45
C PRO A 154 -36.34 -27.63 30.16
N SER A 155 -35.29 -28.33 29.79
CA SER A 155 -35.34 -29.79 29.60
C SER A 155 -35.50 -30.42 30.99
N LYS A 156 -36.43 -31.35 31.14
CA LYS A 156 -36.58 -32.14 32.35
C LYS A 156 -35.47 -33.17 32.40
N ASP A 157 -35.00 -33.49 33.61
CA ASP A 157 -34.00 -34.53 33.85
C ASP A 157 -34.51 -35.91 33.40
N ALA A 158 -33.56 -36.81 33.05
CA ALA A 158 -33.87 -38.15 32.54
C ALA A 158 -34.81 -38.94 33.48
N ASP A 159 -34.66 -38.78 34.77
CA ASP A 159 -35.52 -39.45 35.77
C ASP A 159 -36.95 -38.94 35.78
N MET A 160 -37.14 -37.63 35.65
CA MET A 160 -38.47 -37.03 35.46
C MET A 160 -39.11 -37.47 34.14
N LYS A 161 -38.33 -37.62 33.08
CA LYS A 161 -38.85 -38.11 31.79
C LYS A 161 -39.30 -39.57 31.89
N ARG A 162 -38.55 -40.42 32.64
CA ARG A 162 -38.96 -41.82 32.93
C ARG A 162 -40.28 -41.87 33.75
N GLU A 163 -40.39 -41.04 34.77
CA GLU A 163 -41.63 -40.95 35.57
C GLU A 163 -42.82 -40.52 34.72
N LEU A 164 -42.62 -39.49 33.84
CA LEU A 164 -43.65 -39.00 32.90
C LEU A 164 -44.11 -40.09 31.92
N ARG A 165 -43.21 -40.97 31.45
CA ARG A 165 -43.55 -42.11 30.59
C ARG A 165 -44.56 -43.05 31.24
N HIS A 166 -44.44 -43.30 32.54
CA HIS A 166 -45.33 -44.19 33.26
C HIS A 166 -46.69 -43.52 33.62
N ILE A 167 -46.71 -42.18 33.71
CA ILE A 167 -47.89 -41.43 34.12
C ILE A 167 -48.74 -41.02 32.95
N ASN A 168 -48.12 -40.45 31.90
CA ASN A 168 -48.79 -39.93 30.70
C ASN A 168 -47.90 -39.96 29.47
N GLU A 169 -48.08 -40.98 28.66
CA GLU A 169 -47.26 -41.20 27.43
C GLU A 169 -47.31 -40.03 26.43
N ARG A 170 -48.48 -39.36 26.32
CA ARG A 170 -48.61 -38.20 25.43
C ARG A 170 -47.78 -37.00 25.89
N ASP A 171 -47.77 -36.70 27.15
CA ASP A 171 -47.02 -35.57 27.72
C ASP A 171 -45.52 -35.89 27.71
N PHE A 172 -45.14 -37.14 27.88
CA PHE A 172 -43.76 -37.61 27.70
C PHE A 172 -43.31 -37.43 26.26
N PHE A 173 -44.08 -37.85 25.27
CA PHE A 173 -43.75 -37.68 23.87
C PHE A 173 -43.60 -36.20 23.48
N LEU A 174 -44.49 -35.34 23.94
CA LEU A 174 -44.38 -33.90 23.70
C LEU A 174 -43.10 -33.30 24.33
N GLU A 175 -42.69 -33.78 25.50
CA GLU A 175 -41.48 -33.29 26.17
C GLU A 175 -40.20 -33.66 25.42
N ILE A 176 -40.10 -34.89 24.95
CA ILE A 176 -38.93 -35.33 24.18
C ILE A 176 -38.87 -34.64 22.81
N VAL A 177 -40.01 -34.32 22.17
CA VAL A 177 -40.04 -33.54 20.92
C VAL A 177 -39.63 -32.07 21.16
N LYS A 178 -40.08 -31.47 22.27
CA LYS A 178 -39.70 -30.11 22.66
C LYS A 178 -38.23 -30.02 22.94
N ASP A 179 -37.64 -31.05 23.51
CA ASP A 179 -36.21 -31.09 23.87
C ASP A 179 -35.31 -30.97 22.64
N ILE A 180 -35.71 -31.55 21.51
CA ILE A 180 -34.94 -31.48 20.25
C ILE A 180 -35.32 -30.32 19.35
N SER A 181 -36.56 -29.79 19.46
CA SER A 181 -37.09 -28.79 18.51
C SER A 181 -36.38 -27.43 18.56
N ASN A 182 -35.73 -27.09 19.69
CA ASN A 182 -35.06 -25.79 19.91
C ASN A 182 -33.54 -25.86 19.95
N ASP A 183 -33.00 -27.04 19.68
CA ASP A 183 -31.54 -27.21 19.69
C ASP A 183 -31.00 -27.16 18.26
N LEU A 184 -30.21 -26.12 17.98
CA LEU A 184 -29.59 -25.89 16.67
C LEU A 184 -28.09 -26.27 16.64
N ASP A 185 -27.54 -26.72 17.76
CA ASP A 185 -26.19 -27.28 17.79
C ASP A 185 -26.24 -28.80 17.54
N ILE A 186 -25.68 -29.25 16.44
CA ILE A 186 -25.73 -30.65 16.00
C ILE A 186 -25.17 -31.60 17.05
N LYS A 187 -24.12 -31.22 17.81
CA LYS A 187 -23.57 -32.08 18.86
C LYS A 187 -24.53 -32.25 20.03
N SER A 188 -25.06 -31.14 20.52
CA SER A 188 -26.07 -31.13 21.58
C SER A 188 -27.36 -31.87 21.18
N LEU A 189 -27.83 -31.58 19.96
CA LEU A 189 -29.01 -32.21 19.37
C LEU A 189 -28.83 -33.75 19.23
N SER A 190 -27.72 -34.21 18.72
CA SER A 190 -27.40 -35.63 18.56
C SER A 190 -27.39 -36.36 19.92
N THR A 191 -26.77 -35.74 20.94
CA THR A 191 -26.78 -36.30 22.31
C THR A 191 -28.20 -36.47 22.88
N LYS A 192 -29.04 -35.46 22.68
CA LYS A 192 -30.43 -35.49 23.11
C LYS A 192 -31.25 -36.53 22.35
N ILE A 193 -31.05 -36.64 21.01
CA ILE A 193 -31.74 -37.66 20.20
C ILE A 193 -31.38 -39.04 20.70
N VAL A 194 -30.10 -39.39 20.87
CA VAL A 194 -29.65 -40.68 21.32
C VAL A 194 -30.24 -41.02 22.72
N ALA A 195 -30.16 -40.07 23.68
CA ALA A 195 -30.69 -40.24 25.01
C ALA A 195 -32.23 -40.45 25.01
N ASN A 196 -32.96 -39.68 24.22
CA ASN A 196 -34.44 -39.77 24.15
C ASN A 196 -34.89 -41.04 23.41
N VAL A 197 -34.19 -41.47 22.38
CA VAL A 197 -34.48 -42.73 21.65
C VAL A 197 -34.37 -43.93 22.59
N GLY A 198 -33.32 -44.04 23.41
CA GLY A 198 -33.18 -45.08 24.43
C GLY A 198 -34.30 -45.07 25.44
N LEU A 199 -34.72 -43.86 25.92
CA LEU A 199 -35.84 -43.73 26.86
C LEU A 199 -37.19 -44.08 26.23
N LEU A 200 -37.39 -43.73 24.93
CA LEU A 200 -38.67 -43.92 24.22
C LEU A 200 -39.06 -45.39 24.08
N VAL A 201 -38.11 -46.24 23.66
CA VAL A 201 -38.35 -47.66 23.42
C VAL A 201 -37.84 -48.58 24.53
N ASP A 202 -37.38 -48.01 25.64
CA ASP A 202 -36.81 -48.74 26.79
C ASP A 202 -35.65 -49.63 26.35
N ALA A 203 -34.76 -49.08 25.61
CA ALA A 203 -33.56 -49.74 25.12
C ALA A 203 -32.38 -49.46 26.04
N ASP A 204 -31.47 -50.39 26.13
CA ASP A 204 -30.27 -50.30 26.93
C ASP A 204 -29.27 -49.32 26.34
N ASN A 205 -29.21 -49.27 25.00
CA ASN A 205 -28.28 -48.39 24.29
C ASN A 205 -28.80 -47.91 22.94
N GLY A 206 -28.38 -46.69 22.52
CA GLY A 206 -28.73 -46.08 21.24
C GLY A 206 -27.51 -45.47 20.54
N SER A 207 -27.52 -45.50 19.22
CA SER A 207 -26.52 -44.83 18.39
C SER A 207 -27.13 -44.13 17.20
N LEU A 208 -26.47 -43.07 16.74
CA LEU A 208 -26.89 -42.18 15.66
C LEU A 208 -25.79 -42.05 14.63
N PHE A 209 -26.14 -42.25 13.37
CA PHE A 209 -25.21 -42.16 12.23
C PHE A 209 -25.73 -41.15 11.22
N PHE A 210 -24.88 -40.24 10.75
CA PHE A 210 -25.21 -39.26 9.72
C PHE A 210 -24.65 -39.67 8.37
N VAL A 211 -25.37 -39.34 7.32
CA VAL A 211 -24.89 -39.51 5.95
C VAL A 211 -23.94 -38.38 5.59
N GLU A 212 -22.69 -38.68 5.30
CA GLU A 212 -21.69 -37.76 4.77
C GLU A 212 -21.27 -38.19 3.35
N ASN A 213 -21.08 -37.21 2.47
CA ASN A 213 -20.55 -37.46 1.12
C ASN A 213 -19.05 -37.13 1.08
N LYS A 214 -18.20 -38.14 1.03
CA LYS A 214 -16.74 -38.01 0.90
C LYS A 214 -16.25 -38.48 -0.46
N ALA A 215 -15.64 -37.56 -1.23
CA ALA A 215 -15.10 -37.87 -2.57
C ALA A 215 -16.10 -38.58 -3.51
N GLY A 216 -17.38 -38.15 -3.49
CA GLY A 216 -18.43 -38.73 -4.34
C GLY A 216 -18.99 -40.07 -3.86
N LYS A 217 -18.58 -40.57 -2.68
CA LYS A 217 -19.11 -41.75 -2.06
C LYS A 217 -19.86 -41.43 -0.78
N GLN A 218 -21.08 -41.96 -0.65
CA GLN A 218 -21.83 -41.83 0.58
C GLN A 218 -21.29 -42.78 1.63
N ILE A 219 -21.07 -42.26 2.83
CA ILE A 219 -20.63 -43.01 4.00
C ILE A 219 -21.46 -42.57 5.21
N LEU A 220 -21.60 -43.50 6.17
CA LEU A 220 -22.26 -43.19 7.44
C LEU A 220 -21.20 -42.94 8.51
N VAL A 221 -21.34 -41.81 9.20
CA VAL A 221 -20.39 -41.36 10.22
C VAL A 221 -21.11 -41.17 11.54
N SER A 222 -20.65 -41.84 12.58
CA SER A 222 -21.12 -41.58 13.96
C SER A 222 -20.03 -40.84 14.72
N LYS A 223 -20.40 -39.73 15.34
CA LYS A 223 -19.55 -38.90 16.22
C LYS A 223 -19.83 -39.17 17.70
N LEU A 224 -20.80 -40.03 18.02
CA LEU A 224 -21.27 -40.35 19.36
C LEU A 224 -21.47 -41.83 19.48
N PHE A 225 -20.61 -42.47 20.26
CA PHE A 225 -20.82 -43.84 20.76
C PHE A 225 -21.23 -43.78 22.20
N ASP A 226 -22.23 -44.61 22.54
CA ASP A 226 -22.59 -45.06 23.89
C ASP A 226 -22.99 -43.97 24.87
N VAL A 227 -24.30 -43.64 24.88
CA VAL A 227 -24.88 -43.05 26.05
C VAL A 227 -25.56 -44.16 26.85
N HIS A 228 -24.80 -44.79 27.77
CA HIS A 228 -25.44 -45.64 28.80
C HIS A 228 -26.41 -44.80 29.62
N THR A 229 -27.65 -45.29 29.78
CA THR A 229 -28.62 -44.70 30.65
C THR A 229 -28.09 -44.72 32.11
N GLY A 230 -27.35 -43.63 32.48
CA GLY A 230 -26.79 -43.48 33.82
C GLY A 230 -25.30 -43.19 33.92
N ALA A 231 -24.53 -43.22 32.86
CA ALA A 231 -23.12 -42.83 32.89
C ALA A 231 -22.97 -41.31 32.67
N ASN A 232 -22.19 -40.65 33.52
CA ASN A 232 -21.74 -39.29 33.28
C ASN A 232 -20.98 -39.26 31.94
N ILE A 233 -21.39 -38.40 31.04
CA ILE A 233 -20.69 -38.13 29.77
C ILE A 233 -19.25 -37.69 30.10
N LEU A 234 -18.31 -38.55 29.91
CA LEU A 234 -16.89 -38.15 29.98
C LEU A 234 -16.62 -37.16 28.84
N PRO A 235 -16.03 -35.98 29.11
CA PRO A 235 -15.62 -35.09 28.05
C PRO A 235 -14.60 -35.86 27.20
N ALA A 236 -14.90 -36.03 25.92
CA ALA A 236 -13.98 -36.62 24.96
C ALA A 236 -12.66 -35.86 25.00
N SER A 237 -11.62 -36.49 25.51
CA SER A 237 -10.24 -36.07 25.26
C SER A 237 -10.04 -36.03 23.73
N GLU A 238 -9.31 -35.07 23.23
CA GLU A 238 -9.08 -34.61 21.86
C GLU A 238 -8.74 -35.66 20.76
N VAL A 239 -9.19 -36.92 20.90
CA VAL A 239 -9.09 -37.94 19.85
C VAL A 239 -10.51 -38.25 19.39
N GLU A 240 -10.92 -37.64 18.27
CA GLU A 240 -12.18 -37.91 17.59
C GLU A 240 -12.20 -39.35 17.05
N TRP A 241 -12.75 -40.28 17.82
CA TRP A 241 -13.06 -41.62 17.31
C TRP A 241 -14.35 -41.54 16.48
N THR A 242 -14.22 -41.30 15.19
CA THR A 242 -15.32 -41.39 14.24
C THR A 242 -15.40 -42.78 13.66
N THR A 243 -16.48 -43.53 13.98
CA THR A 243 -16.74 -44.80 13.29
C THR A 243 -17.37 -44.51 11.95
N GLN A 244 -16.79 -45.05 10.90
CA GLN A 244 -17.30 -44.96 9.54
C GLN A 244 -17.88 -46.29 9.13
N VAL A 245 -19.14 -46.30 8.69
CA VAL A 245 -19.80 -47.45 8.13
C VAL A 245 -20.00 -47.25 6.62
N PRO A 246 -19.48 -48.12 5.77
CA PRO A 246 -19.71 -48.01 4.33
C PRO A 246 -21.17 -48.19 3.99
N TRP A 247 -21.65 -47.44 2.99
CA TRP A 247 -22.98 -47.53 2.43
C TRP A 247 -23.31 -48.96 2.00
N GLY A 248 -24.49 -49.47 2.32
CA GLY A 248 -24.91 -50.83 1.97
C GLY A 248 -24.28 -51.99 2.80
N LYS A 249 -23.33 -51.70 3.72
CA LYS A 249 -22.66 -52.75 4.52
C LYS A 249 -23.18 -52.77 5.95
N GLY A 250 -23.37 -54.00 6.44
CA GLY A 250 -23.93 -54.21 7.77
C GLY A 250 -25.40 -53.85 7.85
N ILE A 251 -25.99 -53.88 9.06
CA ILE A 251 -27.41 -53.50 9.27
C ILE A 251 -27.60 -52.01 9.05
N ILE A 252 -26.74 -51.19 9.58
CA ILE A 252 -26.84 -49.73 9.51
C ILE A 252 -26.71 -49.26 8.05
N GLY A 253 -25.72 -49.78 7.30
CA GLY A 253 -25.54 -49.46 5.88
C GLY A 253 -26.68 -49.98 5.01
N HIS A 254 -27.23 -51.12 5.32
CA HIS A 254 -28.40 -51.67 4.63
C HIS A 254 -29.64 -50.76 4.82
N VAL A 255 -29.94 -50.33 6.07
CA VAL A 255 -31.05 -49.43 6.36
C VAL A 255 -30.85 -48.07 5.66
N ALA A 256 -29.61 -47.61 5.56
CA ALA A 256 -29.28 -46.38 4.80
C ALA A 256 -29.53 -46.51 3.30
N GLU A 257 -29.24 -47.68 2.72
CA GLU A 257 -29.37 -47.94 1.28
C GLU A 257 -30.84 -48.23 0.88
N THR A 258 -31.53 -49.06 1.65
CA THR A 258 -32.91 -49.51 1.31
C THR A 258 -34.00 -48.60 1.89
N GLY A 259 -33.73 -47.95 3.00
CA GLY A 259 -34.71 -47.19 3.76
C GLY A 259 -35.70 -48.06 4.55
N ASP A 260 -35.44 -49.37 4.61
CA ASP A 260 -36.31 -50.33 5.33
C ASP A 260 -35.93 -50.42 6.81
N THR A 261 -36.94 -50.57 7.68
CA THR A 261 -36.72 -50.83 9.11
C THR A 261 -36.23 -52.24 9.32
N VAL A 262 -35.20 -52.42 10.13
CA VAL A 262 -34.71 -53.72 10.54
C VAL A 262 -34.96 -53.91 12.06
N ASN A 263 -35.80 -54.88 12.40
CA ASN A 263 -36.09 -55.28 13.79
C ASN A 263 -35.73 -56.76 14.02
N LEU A 264 -34.76 -57.02 14.90
CA LEU A 264 -34.19 -58.32 15.16
C LEU A 264 -34.33 -58.66 16.66
N ARG A 265 -34.95 -59.82 16.95
CA ARG A 265 -35.00 -60.35 18.33
C ARG A 265 -33.69 -60.98 18.77
N HIS A 266 -32.96 -61.52 17.82
CA HIS A 266 -31.66 -62.15 18.03
C HIS A 266 -30.70 -61.70 16.95
N ALA A 267 -29.98 -60.61 17.21
CA ALA A 267 -29.11 -59.96 16.23
C ALA A 267 -28.02 -60.87 15.65
N GLY A 268 -27.46 -61.77 16.49
CA GLY A 268 -26.39 -62.68 16.08
C GLY A 268 -26.81 -63.75 15.06
N GLN A 269 -28.14 -63.89 14.76
CA GLN A 269 -28.64 -64.84 13.73
C GLN A 269 -28.79 -64.23 12.34
N ASP A 270 -28.73 -62.87 12.24
CA ASP A 270 -28.81 -62.18 10.95
C ASP A 270 -27.43 -62.12 10.27
N PRO A 271 -27.31 -62.59 9.03
CA PRO A 271 -26.03 -62.63 8.31
C PRO A 271 -25.38 -61.25 8.05
N ARG A 272 -26.16 -60.17 8.17
CA ARG A 272 -25.71 -58.79 8.02
C ARG A 272 -25.09 -58.24 9.32
N TYR A 273 -25.34 -58.88 10.45
CA TYR A 273 -24.80 -58.48 11.74
C TYR A 273 -23.29 -58.75 11.86
N SER A 274 -22.50 -57.70 12.26
CA SER A 274 -21.08 -57.81 12.53
C SER A 274 -20.82 -57.74 14.04
N ASN A 275 -20.14 -58.74 14.57
CA ASN A 275 -19.71 -58.81 15.97
C ASN A 275 -18.52 -57.92 16.30
N ASP A 276 -18.04 -57.09 15.35
CA ASP A 276 -16.83 -56.32 15.54
C ASP A 276 -17.01 -55.23 16.61
N VAL A 277 -18.19 -54.61 16.66
CA VAL A 277 -18.54 -53.62 17.68
C VAL A 277 -18.66 -54.23 19.06
N ASP A 278 -19.32 -55.39 19.17
CA ASP A 278 -19.45 -56.14 20.43
C ASP A 278 -18.08 -56.56 20.98
N ARG A 279 -17.11 -56.92 20.11
CA ARG A 279 -15.75 -57.29 20.50
C ARG A 279 -14.95 -56.08 21.02
N ILE A 280 -15.16 -54.92 20.43
CA ILE A 280 -14.44 -53.73 20.81
C ILE A 280 -15.00 -53.16 22.11
N THR A 281 -16.33 -53.14 22.25
CA THR A 281 -17.03 -52.51 23.40
C THR A 281 -17.18 -53.49 24.58
N GLY A 282 -16.99 -54.79 24.36
CA GLY A 282 -17.30 -55.82 25.36
C GLY A 282 -18.78 -56.02 25.62
N TYR A 283 -19.63 -55.43 24.79
CA TYR A 283 -21.08 -55.43 24.90
C TYR A 283 -21.67 -56.62 24.11
N LYS A 284 -22.75 -57.22 24.60
CA LYS A 284 -23.44 -58.31 23.87
C LYS A 284 -24.77 -57.80 23.36
N THR A 285 -24.90 -57.67 22.05
CA THR A 285 -26.15 -57.29 21.41
C THR A 285 -27.05 -58.49 21.19
N ASP A 286 -28.20 -58.54 21.83
CA ASP A 286 -29.22 -59.62 21.68
C ASP A 286 -30.37 -59.16 20.77
N SER A 287 -31.08 -58.07 21.10
CA SER A 287 -32.12 -57.49 20.25
C SER A 287 -31.70 -56.17 19.64
N LEU A 288 -32.13 -55.89 18.41
CA LEU A 288 -31.73 -54.70 17.65
C LEU A 288 -32.91 -54.12 16.85
N LEU A 289 -33.11 -52.79 16.93
CA LEU A 289 -34.02 -52.06 16.06
C LEU A 289 -33.25 -50.93 15.39
N CYS A 290 -33.21 -50.95 14.05
CA CYS A 290 -32.50 -50.00 13.24
C CYS A 290 -33.43 -49.34 12.23
N MET A 291 -33.50 -47.99 12.20
CA MET A 291 -34.47 -47.22 11.42
C MET A 291 -33.85 -46.01 10.76
N PRO A 292 -34.26 -45.63 9.53
CA PRO A 292 -33.79 -44.48 8.84
C PRO A 292 -34.34 -43.18 9.43
N ILE A 293 -33.56 -42.12 9.39
CA ILE A 293 -33.99 -40.73 9.67
C ILE A 293 -34.08 -40.02 8.33
N ARG A 294 -35.28 -39.50 8.02
CA ARG A 294 -35.54 -38.81 6.77
C ARG A 294 -35.78 -37.34 6.99
N ASP A 295 -35.38 -36.55 5.99
CA ASP A 295 -35.69 -35.12 5.98
C ASP A 295 -37.08 -34.82 5.40
N ALA A 296 -37.37 -33.52 5.20
CA ALA A 296 -38.62 -33.06 4.66
C ALA A 296 -38.87 -33.45 3.17
N ASP A 297 -37.82 -33.82 2.47
CA ASP A 297 -37.87 -34.27 1.07
C ASP A 297 -37.87 -35.81 0.95
N ASP A 298 -38.02 -36.50 2.09
CA ASP A 298 -38.01 -37.98 2.23
C ASP A 298 -36.63 -38.61 1.93
N GLU A 299 -35.56 -37.80 1.88
CA GLU A 299 -34.20 -38.32 1.72
C GLU A 299 -33.65 -38.79 3.06
N ILE A 300 -32.87 -39.87 3.04
CA ILE A 300 -32.23 -40.42 4.24
C ILE A 300 -31.03 -39.58 4.62
N ILE A 301 -31.11 -38.87 5.75
CA ILE A 301 -30.05 -38.03 6.30
C ILE A 301 -29.26 -38.69 7.41
N GLY A 302 -29.78 -39.80 7.93
CA GLY A 302 -29.14 -40.56 9.00
C GLY A 302 -29.82 -41.87 9.28
N VAL A 303 -29.27 -42.62 10.22
CA VAL A 303 -29.81 -43.90 10.73
C VAL A 303 -29.67 -43.89 12.24
N SER A 304 -30.79 -44.29 12.93
CA SER A 304 -30.82 -44.53 14.35
C SER A 304 -30.85 -46.01 14.63
N GLN A 305 -30.05 -46.49 15.54
CA GLN A 305 -30.01 -47.87 15.98
C GLN A 305 -30.17 -47.90 17.51
N VAL A 306 -31.05 -48.78 17.99
CA VAL A 306 -31.19 -49.10 19.41
C VAL A 306 -30.97 -50.59 19.62
N ILE A 307 -30.36 -50.94 20.75
CA ILE A 307 -30.01 -52.29 21.06
C ILE A 307 -30.48 -52.68 22.46
N ASN A 308 -30.83 -53.96 22.62
CA ASN A 308 -31.24 -54.58 23.88
C ASN A 308 -32.41 -53.86 24.58
N LYS A 309 -33.61 -54.36 24.30
CA LYS A 309 -34.81 -53.93 25.01
C LYS A 309 -34.80 -54.44 26.45
N ASN A 310 -35.04 -53.56 27.41
CA ASN A 310 -35.18 -53.96 28.79
C ASN A 310 -36.39 -54.91 28.94
N GLY A 311 -36.17 -56.04 29.64
CA GLY A 311 -37.19 -57.10 29.80
C GLY A 311 -36.97 -58.31 28.88
N GLY A 312 -36.07 -58.28 27.91
CA GLY A 312 -35.61 -59.47 27.16
C GLY A 312 -36.51 -59.96 26.03
N GLU A 313 -37.66 -59.31 25.72
CA GLU A 313 -38.65 -59.82 24.74
C GLU A 313 -38.43 -59.33 23.29
N GLY A 314 -37.42 -58.46 23.04
CA GLY A 314 -37.22 -57.79 21.75
C GLY A 314 -38.17 -56.62 21.50
N PHE A 315 -37.94 -55.82 20.45
CA PHE A 315 -38.75 -54.65 20.14
C PHE A 315 -40.08 -55.03 19.49
N THR A 316 -41.16 -54.39 19.90
CA THR A 316 -42.50 -54.64 19.41
C THR A 316 -42.85 -53.73 18.21
N VAL A 317 -43.95 -54.04 17.52
CA VAL A 317 -44.46 -53.19 16.39
C VAL A 317 -44.90 -51.79 16.88
N ASP A 318 -45.31 -51.68 18.15
CA ASP A 318 -45.67 -50.34 18.71
C ASP A 318 -44.39 -49.55 19.05
N ASP A 319 -43.31 -50.19 19.46
CA ASP A 319 -41.99 -49.52 19.59
C ASP A 319 -41.51 -48.97 18.25
N GLU A 320 -41.69 -49.75 17.15
CA GLU A 320 -41.34 -49.30 15.80
C GLU A 320 -42.14 -48.05 15.40
N LYS A 321 -43.47 -48.07 15.59
CA LYS A 321 -44.33 -46.91 15.24
C LYS A 321 -44.00 -45.70 16.05
N MET A 322 -43.73 -45.84 17.33
CA MET A 322 -43.41 -44.76 18.24
C MET A 322 -42.04 -44.15 17.87
N LEU A 323 -41.05 -45.01 17.63
CA LEU A 323 -39.72 -44.59 17.19
C LEU A 323 -39.80 -43.92 15.82
N ALA A 324 -40.55 -44.46 14.84
CA ALA A 324 -40.70 -43.88 13.50
C ALA A 324 -41.25 -42.44 13.60
N THR A 325 -42.31 -42.27 14.46
CA THR A 325 -42.90 -40.93 14.66
C THR A 325 -41.91 -39.97 15.27
N TYR A 326 -41.08 -40.38 16.25
CA TYR A 326 -40.06 -39.54 16.85
C TYR A 326 -38.93 -39.20 15.88
N LEU A 327 -38.48 -40.19 15.09
CA LEU A 327 -37.41 -39.98 14.08
C LEU A 327 -37.83 -38.99 12.98
N THR A 328 -39.10 -38.86 12.67
CA THR A 328 -39.61 -37.81 11.78
C THR A 328 -39.36 -36.41 12.34
N PHE A 329 -39.59 -36.18 13.65
CA PHE A 329 -39.24 -34.92 14.29
C PHE A 329 -37.73 -34.73 14.40
N CYS A 330 -36.98 -35.80 14.61
CA CYS A 330 -35.50 -35.76 14.60
C CYS A 330 -34.97 -35.33 13.24
N GLY A 331 -35.54 -35.84 12.14
CA GLY A 331 -35.19 -35.44 10.78
C GLY A 331 -35.35 -33.94 10.55
N ILE A 332 -36.50 -33.38 10.97
CA ILE A 332 -36.78 -31.94 10.90
C ILE A 332 -35.76 -31.13 11.73
N ALA A 333 -35.50 -31.59 12.99
CA ALA A 333 -34.56 -30.88 13.88
C ALA A 333 -33.10 -30.90 13.34
N ILE A 334 -32.63 -32.05 12.84
CA ILE A 334 -31.33 -32.23 12.24
C ILE A 334 -31.20 -31.36 10.99
N HIS A 335 -32.19 -31.37 10.12
CA HIS A 335 -32.22 -30.54 8.92
C HIS A 335 -32.14 -29.03 9.27
N ASN A 336 -32.91 -28.58 10.25
CA ASN A 336 -32.84 -27.19 10.72
C ASN A 336 -31.47 -26.85 11.32
N ALA A 337 -30.87 -27.74 12.09
CA ALA A 337 -29.55 -27.54 12.67
C ALA A 337 -28.48 -27.46 11.57
N HIS A 338 -28.51 -28.30 10.54
CA HIS A 338 -27.62 -28.24 9.38
C HIS A 338 -27.78 -26.93 8.60
N ILE A 339 -29.01 -26.49 8.34
CA ILE A 339 -29.27 -25.19 7.68
C ILE A 339 -28.71 -24.06 8.53
N PHE A 340 -28.92 -24.10 9.85
CA PHE A 340 -28.43 -23.05 10.74
C PHE A 340 -26.88 -23.01 10.78
N GLU A 341 -26.23 -24.17 10.85
CA GLU A 341 -24.75 -24.25 10.81
C GLU A 341 -24.19 -23.73 9.48
N ALA A 342 -24.76 -24.15 8.35
CA ALA A 342 -24.37 -23.65 7.03
C ALA A 342 -24.54 -22.13 6.91
N TYR A 343 -25.70 -21.63 7.42
CA TYR A 343 -25.98 -20.21 7.42
C TYR A 343 -25.02 -19.42 8.32
N THR A 344 -24.75 -19.91 9.54
CA THR A 344 -23.82 -19.26 10.47
C THR A 344 -22.42 -19.16 9.85
N ARG A 345 -21.96 -20.22 9.18
CA ARG A 345 -20.70 -20.25 8.48
C ARG A 345 -20.66 -19.21 7.36
N GLU A 346 -21.73 -19.09 6.58
CA GLU A 346 -21.82 -18.10 5.50
C GLU A 346 -21.90 -16.65 6.04
N TYR A 347 -22.61 -16.46 7.17
CA TYR A 347 -22.69 -15.16 7.84
C TYR A 347 -21.31 -14.70 8.36
N GLU A 348 -20.57 -15.55 9.06
CA GLU A 348 -19.23 -15.21 9.55
C GLU A 348 -18.26 -14.94 8.39
N ARG A 349 -18.40 -15.68 7.30
CA ARG A 349 -17.66 -15.45 6.07
C ARG A 349 -17.95 -14.06 5.47
N ASN A 350 -19.23 -13.71 5.34
CA ASN A 350 -19.62 -12.40 4.79
C ASN A 350 -19.23 -11.24 5.70
N LYS A 351 -19.35 -11.44 7.03
CA LYS A 351 -18.88 -10.47 8.01
C LYS A 351 -17.37 -10.21 7.88
N ALA A 352 -16.59 -11.26 7.75
CA ALA A 352 -15.16 -11.16 7.58
C ALA A 352 -14.77 -10.44 6.28
N LEU A 353 -15.49 -10.67 5.17
CA LEU A 353 -15.31 -9.92 3.93
C LEU A 353 -15.63 -8.43 4.10
N LEU A 354 -16.69 -8.08 4.83
CA LEU A 354 -17.03 -6.69 5.11
C LEU A 354 -15.99 -5.98 5.99
N GLU A 355 -15.40 -6.69 6.95
CA GLU A 355 -14.29 -6.16 7.77
C GLU A 355 -13.06 -5.84 6.90
N VAL A 356 -12.71 -6.71 5.95
CA VAL A 356 -11.63 -6.45 4.98
C VAL A 356 -11.92 -5.19 4.16
N VAL A 357 -13.15 -5.03 3.67
CA VAL A 357 -13.56 -3.84 2.91
C VAL A 357 -13.46 -2.59 3.77
N HIS A 358 -13.88 -2.67 5.03
CA HIS A 358 -13.80 -1.55 5.97
C HIS A 358 -12.34 -1.11 6.21
N ASP A 359 -11.47 -2.07 6.48
CA ASP A 359 -10.05 -1.81 6.71
C ASP A 359 -9.37 -1.20 5.47
N LEU A 360 -9.73 -1.67 4.27
CA LEU A 360 -9.26 -1.11 3.00
C LEU A 360 -9.64 0.36 2.80
N PHE A 361 -10.76 0.81 3.36
CA PHE A 361 -11.18 2.20 3.28
C PHE A 361 -10.57 3.08 4.39
N GLU A 362 -10.17 2.51 5.51
CA GLU A 362 -9.52 3.28 6.59
C GLU A 362 -8.03 3.54 6.33
N GLU A 363 -7.31 2.60 5.72
CA GLU A 363 -5.86 2.63 5.52
C GLU A 363 -5.48 2.92 4.07
N GLN A 364 -5.79 4.12 3.55
CA GLN A 364 -5.43 4.52 2.17
C GLN A 364 -4.07 5.26 2.06
N THR A 365 -3.18 5.13 3.03
CA THR A 365 -2.02 6.01 3.14
C THR A 365 -0.79 5.54 2.37
N SER A 366 -0.60 4.24 2.20
CA SER A 366 0.55 3.66 1.49
C SER A 366 0.10 2.42 0.72
N PHE A 367 0.56 2.33 -0.52
CA PHE A 367 0.34 1.17 -1.38
C PHE A 367 0.82 -0.14 -0.74
N GLU A 368 1.99 -0.11 -0.10
CA GLU A 368 2.59 -1.27 0.56
C GLU A 368 1.80 -1.72 1.78
N ASN A 369 1.31 -0.76 2.59
CA ASN A 369 0.48 -1.06 3.77
C ASN A 369 -0.85 -1.70 3.37
N VAL A 370 -1.48 -1.24 2.29
CA VAL A 370 -2.73 -1.81 1.76
C VAL A 370 -2.50 -3.28 1.36
N ILE A 371 -1.44 -3.58 0.62
CA ILE A 371 -1.13 -4.96 0.21
C ILE A 371 -0.86 -5.84 1.44
N GLN A 372 -0.04 -5.38 2.38
CA GLN A 372 0.29 -6.14 3.58
C GLN A 372 -0.94 -6.48 4.40
N MET A 373 -1.84 -5.51 4.59
CA MET A 373 -3.09 -5.71 5.31
C MET A 373 -3.99 -6.73 4.61
N ILE A 374 -4.14 -6.63 3.28
CA ILE A 374 -4.92 -7.58 2.49
C ILE A 374 -4.35 -8.99 2.64
N MET A 375 -3.03 -9.15 2.52
CA MET A 375 -2.37 -10.45 2.66
C MET A 375 -2.58 -11.06 4.05
N GLN A 376 -2.46 -10.28 5.12
CA GLN A 376 -2.70 -10.73 6.50
C GLN A 376 -4.15 -11.21 6.70
N ARG A 377 -5.12 -10.45 6.18
CA ARG A 377 -6.54 -10.83 6.25
C ARG A 377 -6.83 -12.09 5.43
N THR A 378 -6.28 -12.17 4.21
CA THR A 378 -6.39 -13.36 3.35
C THR A 378 -5.86 -14.59 4.07
N GLN A 379 -4.67 -14.50 4.67
CA GLN A 379 -4.05 -15.60 5.38
C GLN A 379 -4.88 -16.08 6.58
N THR A 380 -5.45 -15.14 7.33
CA THR A 380 -6.29 -15.45 8.49
C THR A 380 -7.61 -16.12 8.09
N LEU A 381 -8.27 -15.63 7.04
CA LEU A 381 -9.59 -16.10 6.62
C LEU A 381 -9.53 -17.43 5.86
N LEU A 382 -8.55 -17.57 4.96
CA LEU A 382 -8.36 -18.80 4.18
C LEU A 382 -7.49 -19.83 4.90
N LYS A 383 -6.98 -19.49 6.10
CA LYS A 383 -6.13 -20.36 6.91
C LYS A 383 -5.01 -21.00 6.09
N CYS A 384 -4.28 -20.20 5.31
CA CYS A 384 -3.18 -20.65 4.49
C CYS A 384 -1.83 -20.41 5.14
N GLU A 385 -0.84 -21.26 4.83
CA GLU A 385 0.52 -21.16 5.40
C GLU A 385 1.31 -20.01 4.76
N ARG A 386 1.04 -19.70 3.50
CA ARG A 386 1.73 -18.63 2.75
C ARG A 386 0.78 -17.90 1.83
N CYS A 387 0.92 -16.56 1.76
CA CYS A 387 0.20 -15.70 0.84
C CYS A 387 1.20 -14.80 0.13
N SER A 388 1.12 -14.69 -1.20
CA SER A 388 2.00 -13.87 -2.02
C SER A 388 1.19 -13.02 -2.99
N VAL A 389 1.64 -11.78 -3.23
CA VAL A 389 1.10 -10.85 -4.24
C VAL A 389 2.25 -10.43 -5.16
N LEU A 390 2.11 -10.72 -6.44
CA LEU A 390 3.08 -10.42 -7.47
C LEU A 390 2.52 -9.33 -8.39
N LEU A 391 3.25 -8.24 -8.57
CA LEU A 391 2.80 -7.09 -9.34
C LEU A 391 3.49 -7.03 -10.69
N ARG A 392 2.72 -6.63 -11.72
CA ARG A 392 3.19 -6.39 -13.07
C ARG A 392 3.47 -4.91 -13.30
N GLU A 393 4.59 -4.58 -13.93
CA GLU A 393 4.81 -3.26 -14.51
C GLU A 393 4.25 -3.18 -15.93
N ASN A 394 3.87 -1.96 -16.37
CA ASN A 394 3.28 -1.70 -17.70
C ASN A 394 4.27 -1.88 -18.87
N THR A 395 5.08 -2.91 -18.87
CA THR A 395 6.02 -3.24 -19.94
C THR A 395 5.48 -4.37 -20.80
N SER A 396 5.92 -4.42 -22.03
CA SER A 396 5.53 -5.41 -23.05
C SER A 396 5.94 -6.86 -22.72
N GLU A 397 6.72 -7.08 -21.67
CA GLU A 397 7.14 -8.43 -21.25
C GLU A 397 6.33 -8.91 -20.02
N PRO A 398 5.99 -10.21 -19.95
CA PRO A 398 5.29 -10.79 -18.80
C PRO A 398 6.26 -11.03 -17.63
N SER A 399 6.73 -9.95 -17.01
CA SER A 399 7.61 -10.03 -15.84
C SER A 399 7.00 -9.32 -14.64
N PHE A 400 7.25 -9.85 -13.45
CA PHE A 400 6.86 -9.22 -12.18
C PHE A 400 7.93 -8.24 -11.73
N THR A 401 7.51 -7.07 -11.23
CA THR A 401 8.43 -6.01 -10.75
C THR A 401 8.53 -5.95 -9.25
N LYS A 402 7.46 -6.32 -8.54
CA LYS A 402 7.44 -6.37 -7.08
C LYS A 402 6.76 -7.65 -6.63
N VAL A 403 7.32 -8.30 -5.63
CA VAL A 403 6.76 -9.48 -4.97
C VAL A 403 6.62 -9.18 -3.49
N PHE A 404 5.40 -9.35 -2.97
CA PHE A 404 5.11 -9.31 -1.55
C PHE A 404 4.81 -10.73 -1.10
N ASP A 405 5.41 -11.16 0.01
CA ASP A 405 5.29 -12.53 0.50
C ASP A 405 5.12 -12.54 2.02
N LEU A 406 4.15 -13.32 2.49
CA LEU A 406 3.81 -13.47 3.90
C LEU A 406 3.66 -14.96 4.25
N ALA A 407 4.50 -15.48 5.15
CA ALA A 407 4.47 -16.86 5.62
C ALA A 407 3.97 -16.95 7.08
N TYR A 408 3.19 -17.99 7.40
CA TYR A 408 2.65 -18.29 8.74
C TYR A 408 3.07 -19.71 9.19
N PRO A 409 3.40 -19.95 10.47
CA PRO A 409 3.63 -19.00 11.56
C PRO A 409 5.02 -18.40 11.52
N VAL A 410 5.13 -17.14 11.87
CA VAL A 410 6.43 -16.51 12.14
C VAL A 410 6.99 -17.09 13.44
N ARG A 411 7.76 -18.18 13.35
CA ARG A 411 8.61 -18.60 14.45
C ARG A 411 9.76 -17.61 14.55
N ASN A 412 9.74 -16.76 15.61
CA ASN A 412 10.66 -15.66 15.92
C ASN A 412 10.40 -14.33 15.17
N GLY A 413 9.58 -13.52 15.76
CA GLY A 413 9.63 -12.09 16.06
C GLY A 413 10.13 -11.04 15.03
N HIS A 414 10.40 -11.39 13.76
CA HIS A 414 10.78 -10.40 12.74
C HIS A 414 10.10 -10.72 11.42
N SER A 415 8.96 -10.08 11.19
CA SER A 415 8.43 -9.94 9.84
C SER A 415 9.29 -8.91 9.09
N LYS A 416 10.38 -9.35 8.48
CA LYS A 416 11.08 -8.54 7.48
C LYS A 416 10.42 -8.78 6.14
N LEU A 417 9.62 -7.82 5.70
CA LEU A 417 9.41 -7.57 4.27
C LEU A 417 10.77 -7.15 3.71
N SER A 418 11.54 -8.09 3.17
CA SER A 418 12.78 -7.76 2.49
C SER A 418 12.51 -7.61 1.01
N ALA A 419 12.47 -6.37 0.55
CA ALA A 419 12.50 -6.02 -0.87
C ALA A 419 13.81 -6.47 -1.56
N ASP A 420 14.81 -6.87 -0.80
CA ASP A 420 16.15 -7.14 -1.29
C ASP A 420 16.38 -8.59 -1.78
N ASN A 421 15.45 -9.53 -1.53
CA ASN A 421 15.57 -10.91 -2.02
C ASN A 421 14.83 -11.14 -3.34
N LEU A 422 14.63 -10.08 -4.13
CA LEU A 422 13.95 -10.14 -5.43
C LEU A 422 14.67 -11.00 -6.48
N SER A 423 15.98 -11.16 -6.39
CA SER A 423 16.77 -11.89 -7.38
C SER A 423 16.53 -13.41 -7.30
N ASP A 424 16.35 -13.95 -6.12
CA ASP A 424 16.22 -15.39 -5.91
C ASP A 424 14.77 -15.88 -6.10
N LEU A 425 13.78 -15.02 -5.84
CA LEU A 425 12.35 -15.29 -6.07
C LEU A 425 11.92 -15.15 -7.54
N LYS A 426 12.69 -14.48 -8.38
CA LYS A 426 12.41 -14.35 -9.81
C LYS A 426 12.46 -15.67 -10.59
N LEU A 427 13.11 -16.67 -10.05
CA LEU A 427 13.39 -17.90 -10.76
C LEU A 427 12.29 -18.97 -10.69
N ALA A 428 11.17 -18.79 -9.93
CA ALA A 428 10.41 -19.97 -9.58
C ALA A 428 8.88 -19.84 -9.56
N ASN A 429 8.26 -18.86 -10.20
CA ASN A 429 6.80 -18.78 -10.15
C ASN A 429 6.12 -18.97 -11.51
N LYS A 430 6.44 -20.10 -12.19
CA LYS A 430 5.83 -20.48 -13.48
C LYS A 430 4.29 -20.51 -13.42
N ILE A 431 3.71 -20.87 -12.26
CA ILE A 431 2.26 -20.87 -12.07
C ILE A 431 1.69 -19.47 -12.08
N ALA A 432 2.33 -18.51 -11.38
CA ALA A 432 1.91 -17.12 -11.38
C ALA A 432 2.07 -16.47 -12.76
N GLU A 433 3.15 -16.77 -13.49
CA GLU A 433 3.35 -16.31 -14.87
C GLU A 433 2.27 -16.87 -15.82
N LEU A 434 1.90 -18.13 -15.64
CA LEU A 434 0.83 -18.73 -16.43
C LEU A 434 -0.52 -18.04 -16.17
N VAL A 435 -0.85 -17.77 -14.90
CA VAL A 435 -2.05 -16.99 -14.54
C VAL A 435 -1.99 -15.57 -15.08
N LEU A 436 -0.82 -14.93 -15.08
CA LEU A 436 -0.63 -13.60 -15.66
C LEU A 436 -0.94 -13.56 -17.16
N VAL A 437 -0.51 -14.60 -17.88
CA VAL A 437 -0.67 -14.69 -19.34
C VAL A 437 -2.08 -15.14 -19.73
N THR A 438 -2.61 -16.19 -19.09
CA THR A 438 -3.92 -16.76 -19.42
C THR A 438 -5.08 -15.98 -18.82
N GLY A 439 -4.87 -15.35 -17.67
CA GLY A 439 -5.93 -14.70 -16.91
C GLY A 439 -6.91 -15.67 -16.25
N GLU A 440 -6.58 -16.96 -16.22
CA GLU A 440 -7.40 -18.01 -15.63
C GLU A 440 -6.92 -18.36 -14.23
N THR A 441 -7.86 -18.74 -13.35
CA THR A 441 -7.55 -19.26 -12.02
C THR A 441 -6.92 -20.64 -12.10
N ILE A 442 -5.90 -20.88 -11.30
CA ILE A 442 -5.28 -22.22 -11.16
C ILE A 442 -5.44 -22.68 -9.73
N ASN A 443 -6.13 -23.82 -9.54
CA ASN A 443 -6.23 -24.53 -8.26
C ASN A 443 -5.56 -25.89 -8.38
N ILE A 444 -4.48 -26.09 -7.61
CA ILE A 444 -3.69 -27.32 -7.60
C ILE A 444 -3.87 -27.99 -6.25
N THR A 445 -4.46 -29.19 -6.26
CA THR A 445 -4.74 -29.96 -5.03
C THR A 445 -3.53 -30.71 -4.50
N ASP A 446 -2.60 -31.10 -5.40
CA ASP A 446 -1.31 -31.73 -5.06
C ASP A 446 -0.23 -31.17 -6.01
N ALA A 447 0.65 -30.33 -5.45
CA ALA A 447 1.65 -29.60 -6.23
C ALA A 447 2.68 -30.54 -6.89
N TYR A 448 3.07 -31.61 -6.22
CA TYR A 448 4.08 -32.54 -6.75
C TYR A 448 3.58 -33.48 -7.84
N GLN A 449 2.27 -33.61 -8.02
CA GLN A 449 1.66 -34.35 -9.11
C GLN A 449 1.32 -33.46 -10.33
N ASP A 450 1.39 -32.13 -10.18
CA ASP A 450 1.09 -31.18 -11.26
C ASP A 450 2.36 -30.86 -12.07
N PRO A 451 2.37 -31.10 -13.39
CA PRO A 451 3.56 -30.85 -14.24
C PRO A 451 3.95 -29.38 -14.36
N ARG A 452 3.10 -28.44 -13.95
CA ARG A 452 3.35 -27.00 -13.96
C ARG A 452 4.15 -26.53 -12.75
N PHE A 453 4.14 -27.31 -11.69
CA PHE A 453 4.88 -27.01 -10.46
C PHE A 453 6.36 -27.30 -10.61
N ASP A 454 7.20 -26.38 -10.10
CA ASP A 454 8.65 -26.51 -10.07
C ASP A 454 9.14 -26.76 -8.63
N PRO A 455 9.62 -27.98 -8.32
CA PRO A 455 10.05 -28.32 -6.97
C PRO A 455 11.40 -27.73 -6.56
N GLU A 456 12.11 -27.03 -7.46
CA GLU A 456 13.43 -26.44 -7.12
C GLU A 456 13.28 -25.32 -6.09
N THR A 457 12.19 -24.56 -6.14
CA THR A 457 11.90 -23.52 -5.15
C THR A 457 11.76 -24.08 -3.75
N ASP A 458 11.07 -25.22 -3.60
CA ASP A 458 10.90 -25.89 -2.30
C ASP A 458 12.24 -26.37 -1.75
N LYS A 459 13.13 -26.88 -2.63
CA LYS A 459 14.48 -27.32 -2.24
C LYS A 459 15.35 -26.15 -1.75
N LEU A 460 15.22 -24.99 -2.38
CA LEU A 460 15.99 -23.80 -2.03
C LEU A 460 15.48 -23.12 -0.74
N THR A 461 14.16 -23.12 -0.54
CA THR A 461 13.54 -22.44 0.60
C THR A 461 13.32 -23.33 1.81
N GLY A 462 13.39 -24.66 1.64
CA GLY A 462 13.03 -25.63 2.67
C GLY A 462 11.53 -25.70 2.98
N PHE A 463 10.71 -25.03 2.18
CA PHE A 463 9.25 -25.04 2.30
C PHE A 463 8.68 -26.22 1.48
N HIS A 464 7.66 -26.90 1.99
CA HIS A 464 7.01 -28.00 1.28
C HIS A 464 5.63 -27.60 0.79
N THR A 465 5.53 -27.36 -0.51
CA THR A 465 4.29 -26.98 -1.17
C THR A 465 3.40 -28.19 -1.41
N ARG A 466 2.18 -28.20 -0.86
CA ARG A 466 1.18 -29.26 -1.02
C ARG A 466 0.08 -28.84 -2.01
N SER A 467 -0.56 -27.71 -1.76
CA SER A 467 -1.65 -27.18 -2.57
C SER A 467 -1.43 -25.72 -2.89
N ILE A 468 -1.88 -25.30 -4.07
CA ILE A 468 -1.71 -23.93 -4.56
C ILE A 468 -3.04 -23.45 -5.12
N LEU A 469 -3.46 -22.23 -4.74
CA LEU A 469 -4.55 -21.51 -5.40
C LEU A 469 -4.01 -20.14 -5.85
N CYS A 470 -4.10 -19.89 -7.15
CA CYS A 470 -3.52 -18.74 -7.80
C CYS A 470 -4.56 -18.01 -8.67
N LYS A 471 -4.73 -16.68 -8.46
CA LYS A 471 -5.73 -15.87 -9.15
C LYS A 471 -5.16 -14.56 -9.69
N PRO A 472 -5.66 -14.07 -10.86
CA PRO A 472 -5.28 -12.77 -11.39
C PRO A 472 -5.92 -11.63 -10.58
N ILE A 473 -5.14 -10.58 -10.33
CA ILE A 473 -5.62 -9.32 -9.76
C ILE A 473 -5.90 -8.37 -10.92
N ARG A 474 -7.12 -7.83 -10.99
CA ARG A 474 -7.56 -6.96 -12.07
C ARG A 474 -7.89 -5.55 -11.57
N ASN A 475 -7.58 -4.54 -12.38
CA ASN A 475 -8.00 -3.16 -12.12
C ASN A 475 -9.46 -2.91 -12.53
N ASN A 476 -9.93 -1.68 -12.37
CA ASN A 476 -11.28 -1.24 -12.76
C ASN A 476 -11.56 -1.31 -14.28
N LYS A 477 -10.52 -1.49 -15.11
CA LYS A 477 -10.60 -1.71 -16.56
C LYS A 477 -10.47 -3.19 -16.95
N PHE A 478 -10.56 -4.11 -15.98
CA PHE A 478 -10.35 -5.55 -16.13
C PHE A 478 -8.97 -5.97 -16.66
N GLN A 479 -7.98 -5.08 -16.65
CA GLN A 479 -6.61 -5.40 -16.98
C GLN A 479 -5.93 -6.08 -15.79
N ILE A 480 -5.10 -7.09 -16.06
CA ILE A 480 -4.35 -7.79 -15.01
C ILE A 480 -3.18 -6.91 -14.58
N ILE A 481 -3.20 -6.48 -13.32
CA ILE A 481 -2.17 -5.66 -12.67
C ILE A 481 -1.23 -6.49 -11.79
N GLY A 482 -1.59 -7.74 -11.55
CA GLY A 482 -0.80 -8.65 -10.73
C GLY A 482 -1.47 -10.01 -10.58
N VAL A 483 -0.89 -10.82 -9.72
CA VAL A 483 -1.35 -12.17 -9.41
C VAL A 483 -1.29 -12.37 -7.89
N ALA A 484 -2.36 -12.92 -7.32
CA ALA A 484 -2.39 -13.35 -5.92
C ALA A 484 -2.26 -14.87 -5.85
N GLN A 485 -1.46 -15.37 -4.93
CA GLN A 485 -1.21 -16.78 -4.72
C GLN A 485 -1.28 -17.13 -3.24
N ILE A 486 -2.00 -18.19 -2.91
CA ILE A 486 -1.99 -18.80 -1.57
C ILE A 486 -1.53 -20.25 -1.65
N VAL A 487 -0.81 -20.66 -0.63
CA VAL A 487 -0.15 -21.97 -0.60
C VAL A 487 -0.47 -22.66 0.73
N ASN A 488 -0.81 -23.93 0.65
CA ASN A 488 -1.09 -24.83 1.75
C ASN A 488 -2.15 -24.34 2.74
N ARG A 489 -3.23 -25.09 2.88
CA ARG A 489 -4.13 -24.89 4.03
C ARG A 489 -3.49 -25.41 5.30
N THR A 490 -3.69 -24.71 6.41
CA THR A 490 -3.15 -25.07 7.73
C THR A 490 -3.74 -26.40 8.28
N ASP A 491 -4.93 -26.79 7.80
CA ASP A 491 -5.60 -28.06 8.14
C ASP A 491 -5.14 -29.24 7.26
N GLY A 492 -4.22 -29.02 6.32
CA GLY A 492 -3.65 -30.04 5.45
C GLY A 492 -4.53 -30.50 4.29
N ARG A 493 -5.76 -29.95 4.14
CA ARG A 493 -6.66 -30.24 3.01
C ARG A 493 -6.30 -29.35 1.80
N PRO A 494 -6.64 -29.77 0.58
CA PRO A 494 -6.55 -28.88 -0.57
C PRO A 494 -7.60 -27.76 -0.49
N PHE A 495 -7.40 -26.69 -1.27
CA PHE A 495 -8.37 -25.59 -1.39
C PHE A 495 -9.63 -26.09 -2.14
N ASP A 496 -10.79 -25.80 -1.57
CA ASP A 496 -12.09 -26.17 -2.13
C ASP A 496 -12.75 -25.01 -2.91
N ASP A 497 -13.93 -25.27 -3.49
CA ASP A 497 -14.69 -24.28 -4.28
C ASP A 497 -15.09 -23.07 -3.42
N CYS A 498 -15.28 -23.25 -2.11
CA CYS A 498 -15.58 -22.16 -1.19
C CYS A 498 -14.36 -21.26 -0.97
N ASP A 499 -13.17 -21.85 -0.82
CA ASP A 499 -11.91 -21.13 -0.74
C ASP A 499 -11.64 -20.36 -2.03
N ASP A 500 -11.94 -20.99 -3.19
CA ASP A 500 -11.79 -20.38 -4.50
C ASP A 500 -12.65 -19.12 -4.64
N GLN A 501 -13.94 -19.18 -4.30
CA GLN A 501 -14.84 -18.02 -4.33
C GLN A 501 -14.43 -16.92 -3.35
N LEU A 502 -13.97 -17.29 -2.16
CA LEU A 502 -13.50 -16.34 -1.15
C LEU A 502 -12.23 -15.64 -1.63
N PHE A 503 -11.29 -16.39 -2.22
CA PHE A 503 -10.06 -15.85 -2.76
C PHE A 503 -10.30 -14.97 -3.99
N GLU A 504 -11.33 -15.25 -4.79
CA GLU A 504 -11.75 -14.37 -5.88
C GLU A 504 -12.23 -13.02 -5.36
N ALA A 505 -13.05 -12.99 -4.32
CA ALA A 505 -13.46 -11.75 -3.69
C ALA A 505 -12.26 -10.95 -3.17
N PHE A 506 -11.27 -11.64 -2.58
CA PHE A 506 -10.00 -11.01 -2.18
C PHE A 506 -9.23 -10.43 -3.36
N ALA A 507 -9.08 -11.17 -4.46
CA ALA A 507 -8.39 -10.68 -5.65
C ALA A 507 -9.06 -9.42 -6.22
N ILE A 508 -10.39 -9.35 -6.19
CA ILE A 508 -11.17 -8.16 -6.58
C ILE A 508 -10.88 -6.99 -5.64
N PHE A 509 -10.93 -7.21 -4.33
CA PHE A 509 -10.65 -6.15 -3.34
C PHE A 509 -9.19 -5.70 -3.39
N CYS A 510 -8.23 -6.61 -3.62
CA CYS A 510 -6.84 -6.26 -3.90
C CYS A 510 -6.75 -5.33 -5.10
N GLY A 511 -7.35 -5.69 -6.21
CA GLY A 511 -7.35 -4.88 -7.43
C GLY A 511 -7.93 -3.48 -7.21
N LEU A 512 -9.03 -3.39 -6.48
CA LEU A 512 -9.67 -2.12 -6.14
C LEU A 512 -8.80 -1.28 -5.19
N GLY A 513 -8.30 -1.89 -4.11
CA GLY A 513 -7.45 -1.21 -3.13
C GLY A 513 -6.15 -0.71 -3.75
N MET A 514 -5.47 -1.56 -4.52
CA MET A 514 -4.26 -1.21 -5.24
C MET A 514 -4.49 -0.11 -6.27
N THR A 515 -5.55 -0.19 -7.06
CA THR A 515 -5.90 0.84 -8.05
C THR A 515 -6.18 2.18 -7.37
N ASN A 516 -6.91 2.18 -6.25
CA ASN A 516 -7.19 3.39 -5.49
C ASN A 516 -5.91 3.99 -4.88
N ALA A 517 -5.03 3.17 -4.32
CA ALA A 517 -3.76 3.64 -3.77
C ALA A 517 -2.85 4.25 -4.86
N MET A 518 -2.73 3.59 -6.02
CA MET A 518 -1.99 4.12 -7.17
C MET A 518 -2.57 5.44 -7.68
N LEU A 519 -3.89 5.52 -7.84
CA LEU A 519 -4.56 6.77 -8.26
C LEU A 519 -4.37 7.88 -7.22
N TYR A 520 -4.39 7.56 -5.95
CA TYR A 520 -4.14 8.53 -4.88
C TYR A 520 -2.71 9.06 -4.92
N GLU A 521 -1.71 8.18 -5.10
CA GLU A 521 -0.31 8.59 -5.27
C GLU A 521 -0.14 9.48 -6.51
N GLU A 522 -0.80 9.14 -7.62
CA GLU A 522 -0.76 9.94 -8.84
C GLU A 522 -1.39 11.33 -8.62
N VAL A 523 -2.54 11.41 -7.96
CA VAL A 523 -3.17 12.69 -7.59
C VAL A 523 -2.27 13.52 -6.67
N LEU A 524 -1.59 12.90 -5.70
CA LEU A 524 -0.63 13.59 -4.85
C LEU A 524 0.55 14.13 -5.65
N LYS A 525 1.09 13.36 -6.59
CA LYS A 525 2.17 13.79 -7.48
C LYS A 525 1.73 14.94 -8.38
N ILE A 526 0.53 14.88 -8.95
CA ILE A 526 -0.02 15.97 -9.76
C ILE A 526 -0.21 17.23 -8.91
N SER A 527 -0.78 17.11 -7.72
CA SER A 527 -0.96 18.23 -6.78
C SER A 527 0.39 18.82 -6.35
N ALA A 528 1.37 17.97 -6.07
CA ALA A 528 2.73 18.40 -5.74
C ALA A 528 3.39 19.13 -6.93
N LYS A 529 3.27 18.59 -8.14
CA LYS A 529 3.75 19.22 -9.37
C LYS A 529 3.13 20.59 -9.59
N GLN A 530 1.81 20.70 -9.39
CA GLN A 530 1.12 21.99 -9.50
C GLN A 530 1.58 23.00 -8.43
N SER A 531 1.75 22.56 -7.18
CA SER A 531 2.25 23.39 -6.09
C SER A 531 3.66 23.92 -6.38
N VAL A 532 4.57 23.03 -6.82
CA VAL A 532 5.94 23.43 -7.20
C VAL A 532 5.93 24.37 -8.39
N ALA A 533 5.12 24.10 -9.42
CA ALA A 533 5.01 24.98 -10.59
C ALA A 533 4.50 26.38 -10.23
N LEU A 534 3.48 26.48 -9.37
CA LEU A 534 2.95 27.76 -8.90
C LEU A 534 3.99 28.53 -8.06
N GLU A 535 4.73 27.83 -7.22
CA GLU A 535 5.79 28.44 -6.42
C GLU A 535 6.92 28.96 -7.30
N VAL A 536 7.37 28.15 -8.28
CA VAL A 536 8.34 28.56 -9.29
C VAL A 536 7.87 29.79 -10.05
N LEU A 537 6.63 29.80 -10.54
CA LEU A 537 6.07 30.96 -11.25
C LEU A 537 5.99 32.23 -10.39
N SER A 538 5.80 32.09 -9.09
CA SER A 538 5.75 33.25 -8.18
C SER A 538 7.12 33.88 -7.94
N TYR A 539 8.21 33.11 -8.06
CA TYR A 539 9.58 33.56 -7.82
C TYR A 539 10.32 34.01 -9.10
N HIS A 540 9.96 33.45 -10.25
CA HIS A 540 10.73 33.59 -11.47
C HIS A 540 10.07 34.50 -12.47
N ALA A 541 10.34 35.79 -12.31
CA ALA A 541 10.08 36.75 -13.38
C ALA A 541 11.05 36.51 -14.56
N SER A 542 10.52 36.57 -15.78
CA SER A 542 11.35 36.52 -16.98
C SER A 542 12.40 37.64 -16.96
N VAL A 543 13.59 37.35 -17.54
CA VAL A 543 14.65 38.36 -17.69
C VAL A 543 14.19 39.42 -18.70
N ASN A 544 14.35 40.69 -18.33
CA ASN A 544 14.01 41.80 -19.24
C ASN A 544 14.98 41.79 -20.43
N GLY A 545 14.45 42.02 -21.64
CA GLY A 545 15.25 42.16 -22.86
C GLY A 545 16.33 43.25 -22.76
N ASP A 546 16.06 44.34 -22.05
CA ASP A 546 17.02 45.42 -21.82
C ASP A 546 18.23 44.97 -20.98
N GLU A 547 17.99 44.16 -19.96
CA GLU A 547 19.06 43.56 -19.12
C GLU A 547 19.97 42.62 -19.96
N VAL A 548 19.38 41.81 -20.84
CA VAL A 548 20.12 40.94 -21.77
C VAL A 548 20.94 41.79 -22.72
N MET A 549 20.37 42.86 -23.31
CA MET A 549 21.09 43.73 -24.22
C MET A 549 22.24 44.50 -23.53
N LYS A 550 22.00 44.95 -22.30
CA LYS A 550 23.05 45.61 -21.47
C LYS A 550 24.20 44.63 -21.25
N THR A 551 23.93 43.41 -20.83
CA THR A 551 24.96 42.38 -20.61
C THR A 551 25.70 41.99 -21.90
N LYS A 552 24.96 41.87 -23.01
CA LYS A 552 25.51 41.55 -24.34
C LYS A 552 26.50 42.63 -24.84
N LEU A 553 26.21 43.91 -24.61
CA LEU A 553 27.01 45.05 -25.05
C LEU A 553 28.19 45.36 -24.12
N GLN A 554 28.14 44.82 -22.90
CA GLN A 554 29.21 45.06 -21.91
C GLN A 554 30.48 44.27 -22.30
N PRO A 555 31.65 44.93 -22.27
CA PRO A 555 32.93 44.21 -22.51
C PRO A 555 33.19 43.19 -21.40
N VAL A 556 33.53 41.99 -21.80
CA VAL A 556 33.86 40.87 -20.86
C VAL A 556 35.36 40.91 -20.61
N PRO A 557 35.83 41.27 -19.41
CA PRO A 557 37.24 41.24 -19.05
C PRO A 557 37.89 39.85 -19.24
N GLU A 558 39.19 39.83 -19.36
CA GLU A 558 39.95 38.57 -19.42
C GLU A 558 39.94 37.86 -18.03
N ALA A 559 40.10 36.53 -18.04
CA ALA A 559 40.10 35.72 -16.82
C ALA A 559 41.15 36.16 -15.80
N ASN A 560 42.28 36.70 -16.28
CA ASN A 560 43.36 37.21 -15.43
C ASN A 560 42.95 38.50 -14.66
N HIS A 561 42.03 39.28 -15.20
CA HIS A 561 41.51 40.48 -14.51
C HIS A 561 40.86 40.14 -13.16
N TRP A 562 40.16 39.05 -13.09
CA TRP A 562 39.51 38.54 -11.88
C TRP A 562 40.27 37.39 -11.22
N ASN A 563 41.42 36.99 -11.79
CA ASN A 563 42.13 35.80 -11.32
C ASN A 563 41.36 34.50 -11.34
N LEU A 564 40.44 34.31 -12.32
CA LEU A 564 39.47 33.20 -12.39
C LEU A 564 40.14 31.81 -12.46
N LYS A 565 41.38 31.70 -12.82
CA LYS A 565 42.11 30.41 -12.88
C LYS A 565 42.71 30.00 -11.56
N SER A 566 42.69 30.87 -10.55
CA SER A 566 43.25 30.56 -9.23
C SER A 566 42.37 29.57 -8.45
N LEU A 567 43.00 28.55 -7.88
CA LEU A 567 42.33 27.63 -6.91
C LEU A 567 42.00 28.34 -5.58
N THR A 568 42.70 29.47 -5.29
CA THR A 568 42.49 30.31 -4.09
C THR A 568 41.58 31.53 -4.37
N PHE A 569 40.84 31.50 -5.47
CA PHE A 569 39.97 32.62 -5.87
C PHE A 569 38.96 32.98 -4.75
N ASN A 570 38.80 34.29 -4.52
CA ASN A 570 37.87 34.85 -3.58
C ASN A 570 36.65 35.40 -4.30
N ASP A 571 35.53 34.74 -4.22
CA ASP A 571 34.28 35.14 -4.91
C ASP A 571 33.57 36.34 -4.25
N PHE A 572 33.91 36.70 -3.01
CA PHE A 572 33.40 37.90 -2.36
C PHE A 572 33.97 39.20 -2.96
N SER A 573 35.05 39.11 -3.74
CA SER A 573 35.61 40.25 -4.48
C SER A 573 34.72 40.70 -5.66
N LEU A 574 33.76 39.89 -6.12
CA LEU A 574 32.89 40.20 -7.23
C LEU A 574 31.46 40.52 -6.76
N ASN A 575 30.86 41.50 -7.41
CA ASN A 575 29.42 41.73 -7.30
C ASN A 575 28.62 40.79 -8.22
N ARG A 576 27.27 40.76 -8.07
CA ARG A 576 26.38 39.85 -8.79
C ARG A 576 26.45 39.98 -10.32
N ASP A 577 26.65 41.20 -10.84
CA ASP A 577 26.74 41.47 -12.30
C ASP A 577 28.11 41.06 -12.85
N GLU A 578 29.17 41.33 -12.11
CA GLU A 578 30.51 40.85 -12.46
C GLU A 578 30.59 39.32 -12.50
N MET A 579 29.93 38.60 -11.60
CA MET A 579 29.86 37.14 -11.64
C MET A 579 29.21 36.63 -12.93
N VAL A 580 28.18 37.31 -13.48
CA VAL A 580 27.57 36.96 -14.77
C VAL A 580 28.60 37.09 -15.90
N LEU A 581 29.31 38.20 -15.94
CA LEU A 581 30.37 38.44 -16.97
C LEU A 581 31.50 37.43 -16.80
N ALA A 582 31.92 37.16 -15.59
CA ALA A 582 32.95 36.15 -15.30
C ALA A 582 32.50 34.72 -15.69
N GLY A 583 31.22 34.39 -15.49
CA GLY A 583 30.63 33.14 -15.98
C GLY A 583 30.67 33.04 -17.51
N ILE A 584 30.29 34.10 -18.21
CA ILE A 584 30.40 34.19 -19.67
C ILE A 584 31.86 34.02 -20.10
N ARG A 585 32.83 34.64 -19.38
CA ARG A 585 34.26 34.50 -19.63
C ARG A 585 34.72 33.04 -19.50
N ILE A 586 34.25 32.32 -18.50
CA ILE A 586 34.58 30.90 -18.33
C ILE A 586 34.17 30.09 -19.57
N PHE A 587 32.95 30.30 -20.10
CA PHE A 587 32.49 29.65 -21.33
C PHE A 587 33.32 30.03 -22.55
N GLN A 588 33.79 31.27 -22.62
CA GLN A 588 34.72 31.72 -23.70
C GLN A 588 36.06 31.01 -23.60
N ASP A 589 36.70 31.00 -22.42
CA ASP A 589 38.04 30.44 -22.22
C ASP A 589 38.06 28.92 -22.30
N LEU A 590 37.00 28.24 -21.95
CA LEU A 590 36.82 26.81 -22.21
C LEU A 590 36.57 26.51 -23.69
N GLY A 591 36.31 27.53 -24.53
CA GLY A 591 36.08 27.37 -25.97
C GLY A 591 34.69 26.83 -26.31
N LEU A 592 33.77 26.72 -25.31
CA LEU A 592 32.45 26.10 -25.46
C LEU A 592 31.54 26.85 -26.42
N ILE A 593 31.61 28.20 -26.41
CA ILE A 593 30.80 29.04 -27.29
C ILE A 593 31.12 28.73 -28.76
N ARG A 594 32.39 28.65 -29.11
CA ARG A 594 32.81 28.37 -30.46
C ARG A 594 32.53 26.92 -30.87
N ARG A 595 32.83 25.98 -30.00
CA ARG A 595 32.72 24.54 -30.28
C ARG A 595 31.28 24.12 -30.54
N TYR A 596 30.36 24.61 -29.72
CA TYR A 596 28.93 24.24 -29.77
C TYR A 596 28.07 25.31 -30.47
N LYS A 597 28.68 26.32 -31.05
CA LYS A 597 28.04 27.44 -31.79
C LYS A 597 26.91 28.08 -30.92
N ILE A 598 27.19 28.30 -29.65
CA ILE A 598 26.24 28.90 -28.71
C ILE A 598 26.00 30.35 -29.14
N ASP A 599 24.75 30.72 -29.38
CA ASP A 599 24.41 32.13 -29.65
C ASP A 599 24.70 32.97 -28.42
N TYR A 600 25.49 34.06 -28.61
CA TYR A 600 25.97 34.86 -27.52
C TYR A 600 24.87 35.59 -26.75
N GLU A 601 23.79 36.03 -27.42
CA GLU A 601 22.64 36.65 -26.77
C GLU A 601 21.87 35.58 -25.96
N THR A 602 21.71 34.41 -26.51
CA THR A 602 21.11 33.25 -25.80
C THR A 602 21.92 32.88 -24.55
N LEU A 603 23.24 32.87 -24.62
CA LEU A 603 24.10 32.63 -23.45
C LEU A 603 23.91 33.69 -22.38
N CYS A 604 23.91 35.02 -22.76
CA CYS A 604 23.65 36.10 -21.83
C CYS A 604 22.28 35.96 -21.15
N ARG A 605 21.25 35.65 -21.92
CA ARG A 605 19.88 35.44 -21.41
C ARG A 605 19.82 34.26 -20.49
N TRP A 606 20.38 33.12 -20.87
CA TRP A 606 20.46 31.91 -20.05
C TRP A 606 21.17 32.17 -18.73
N MET A 607 22.33 32.78 -18.74
CA MET A 607 23.13 33.10 -17.56
C MET A 607 22.37 34.02 -16.57
N LEU A 608 21.72 35.05 -17.10
CA LEU A 608 20.88 35.94 -16.29
C LEU A 608 19.65 35.20 -15.73
N THR A 609 19.07 34.28 -16.52
CA THR A 609 17.92 33.47 -16.08
C THR A 609 18.34 32.51 -14.97
N VAL A 610 19.46 31.81 -15.12
CA VAL A 610 20.04 30.94 -14.07
C VAL A 610 20.24 31.74 -12.78
N ARG A 611 20.89 32.93 -12.85
CA ARG A 611 21.05 33.80 -11.69
C ARG A 611 19.74 34.15 -11.00
N LYS A 612 18.71 34.48 -11.76
CA LYS A 612 17.38 34.85 -11.20
C LYS A 612 16.68 33.67 -10.53
N ASN A 613 17.01 32.46 -10.91
CA ASN A 613 16.41 31.25 -10.41
C ASN A 613 17.07 30.70 -9.14
N TYR A 614 18.06 31.39 -8.60
CA TYR A 614 18.59 31.17 -7.25
C TYR A 614 17.83 32.06 -6.25
N ARG A 615 17.38 31.46 -5.15
CA ARG A 615 16.72 32.17 -4.05
C ARG A 615 17.73 32.99 -3.25
N ASN A 616 17.24 33.97 -2.52
CA ASN A 616 18.07 34.79 -1.64
C ASN A 616 18.20 34.11 -0.26
N VAL A 617 18.81 32.92 -0.23
CA VAL A 617 19.17 32.17 1.00
C VAL A 617 20.60 32.51 1.42
N ALA A 618 21.01 32.15 2.63
CA ALA A 618 22.26 32.58 3.20
C ALA A 618 23.49 32.04 2.45
N TYR A 619 23.46 30.74 2.05
CA TYR A 619 24.58 30.08 1.41
C TYR A 619 24.28 29.50 0.03
N HIS A 620 23.28 28.63 -0.15
CA HIS A 620 22.96 27.97 -1.41
C HIS A 620 22.26 28.93 -2.39
N ASN A 621 22.97 29.97 -2.79
CA ASN A 621 22.53 31.05 -3.65
C ASN A 621 23.39 31.19 -4.91
N TRP A 622 23.16 32.20 -5.75
CA TRP A 622 23.91 32.45 -6.98
C TRP A 622 25.43 32.56 -6.76
N ARG A 623 25.90 33.12 -5.63
CA ARG A 623 27.33 33.25 -5.33
C ARG A 623 27.99 31.87 -5.18
N HIS A 624 27.35 30.97 -4.45
CA HIS A 624 27.83 29.60 -4.29
C HIS A 624 27.92 28.89 -5.65
N ALA A 625 26.84 28.93 -6.46
CA ALA A 625 26.84 28.32 -7.79
C ALA A 625 27.94 28.87 -8.70
N PHE A 626 28.13 30.18 -8.68
CA PHE A 626 29.26 30.81 -9.41
C PHE A 626 30.61 30.32 -8.90
N ASN A 627 30.78 30.22 -7.58
CA ASN A 627 32.04 29.70 -6.99
C ASN A 627 32.31 28.25 -7.42
N VAL A 628 31.30 27.39 -7.40
CA VAL A 628 31.41 25.99 -7.86
C VAL A 628 31.81 25.94 -9.35
N CYS A 629 31.22 26.78 -10.20
CA CYS A 629 31.60 26.89 -11.60
C CYS A 629 33.02 27.43 -11.80
N GLN A 630 33.44 28.39 -11.01
CA GLN A 630 34.81 28.95 -11.05
C GLN A 630 35.82 27.88 -10.63
N VAL A 631 35.55 27.12 -9.58
CA VAL A 631 36.44 26.03 -9.15
C VAL A 631 36.50 24.94 -10.20
N MET A 632 35.38 24.55 -10.81
CA MET A 632 35.35 23.61 -11.94
C MET A 632 36.24 24.12 -13.09
N PHE A 633 36.14 25.40 -13.45
CA PHE A 633 36.98 26.02 -14.46
C PHE A 633 38.48 25.96 -14.09
N ALA A 634 38.81 26.28 -12.84
CA ALA A 634 40.19 26.23 -12.34
C ALA A 634 40.74 24.80 -12.37
N ILE A 635 39.97 23.81 -11.95
CA ILE A 635 40.35 22.39 -11.99
C ILE A 635 40.55 21.91 -13.43
N LEU A 636 39.63 22.23 -14.35
CA LEU A 636 39.74 21.85 -15.74
C LEU A 636 41.00 22.44 -16.41
N THR A 637 41.36 23.68 -16.06
CA THR A 637 42.48 24.41 -16.70
C THR A 637 43.81 24.25 -15.99
N GLN A 638 43.88 24.15 -14.67
CA GLN A 638 45.09 24.08 -13.87
C GLN A 638 45.47 22.67 -13.44
N CYS A 639 44.48 21.79 -13.18
CA CYS A 639 44.70 20.43 -12.69
C CYS A 639 44.67 19.36 -13.79
N ASN A 640 44.95 19.70 -15.05
CA ASN A 640 45.00 18.78 -16.21
C ASN A 640 43.72 17.98 -16.47
N MET A 641 42.63 18.25 -15.81
CA MET A 641 41.41 17.42 -15.93
C MET A 641 40.79 17.47 -17.33
N ARG A 642 41.08 18.52 -18.09
CA ARG A 642 40.66 18.61 -19.50
C ARG A 642 41.31 17.52 -20.40
N ASN A 643 42.42 16.92 -20.00
CA ASN A 643 43.05 15.83 -20.73
C ASN A 643 42.34 14.49 -20.53
N HIS A 644 41.59 14.33 -19.45
CA HIS A 644 40.86 13.13 -19.09
C HIS A 644 39.37 13.18 -19.49
N LEU A 645 38.88 14.39 -19.80
CA LEU A 645 37.45 14.63 -20.09
C LEU A 645 37.27 15.09 -21.54
N THR A 646 36.18 14.69 -22.16
CA THR A 646 35.77 15.16 -23.48
C THR A 646 35.20 16.57 -23.43
N GLU A 647 35.13 17.26 -24.55
CA GLU A 647 34.54 18.60 -24.65
C GLU A 647 33.06 18.61 -24.23
N LYS A 648 32.32 17.49 -24.47
CA LYS A 648 30.90 17.31 -24.00
C LYS A 648 30.81 17.24 -22.48
N GLU A 649 31.75 16.53 -21.87
CA GLU A 649 31.85 16.43 -20.42
C GLU A 649 32.21 17.77 -19.79
N CYS A 650 33.14 18.53 -20.38
CA CYS A 650 33.49 19.88 -19.94
C CYS A 650 32.26 20.83 -20.03
N LEU A 651 31.46 20.74 -21.10
CA LEU A 651 30.23 21.53 -21.25
C LEU A 651 29.20 21.15 -20.20
N GLY A 652 28.92 19.84 -20.04
CA GLY A 652 27.96 19.34 -19.06
C GLY A 652 28.34 19.72 -17.65
N LEU A 653 29.62 19.61 -17.25
CA LEU A 653 30.11 19.96 -15.92
C LEU A 653 30.04 21.47 -15.65
N ALA A 654 30.39 22.33 -16.62
CA ALA A 654 30.32 23.78 -16.48
C ALA A 654 28.87 24.25 -16.28
N VAL A 655 27.92 23.65 -17.04
CA VAL A 655 26.48 23.93 -16.90
C VAL A 655 25.95 23.36 -15.59
N ALA A 656 26.37 22.15 -15.23
CA ALA A 656 25.99 21.50 -13.97
C ALA A 656 26.41 22.35 -12.77
N ALA A 657 27.63 22.82 -12.73
CA ALA A 657 28.14 23.66 -11.66
C ALA A 657 27.32 24.95 -11.43
N LEU A 658 26.82 25.57 -12.54
CA LEU A 658 25.96 26.74 -12.42
C LEU A 658 24.49 26.43 -12.05
N CYS A 659 24.07 25.17 -12.23
CA CYS A 659 22.66 24.77 -12.09
C CYS A 659 22.41 23.81 -10.93
N HIS A 660 23.43 23.33 -10.21
CA HIS A 660 23.31 22.22 -9.29
C HIS A 660 22.39 22.47 -8.09
N ASP A 661 22.23 23.72 -7.69
CA ASP A 661 21.41 24.19 -6.56
C ASP A 661 20.27 25.15 -6.96
N LEU A 662 19.82 25.09 -8.22
CA LEU A 662 18.72 25.95 -8.69
C LEU A 662 17.48 25.79 -7.82
N ASP A 663 16.92 26.93 -7.39
CA ASP A 663 15.73 27.01 -6.54
C ASP A 663 15.92 26.36 -5.14
N HIS A 664 17.18 26.29 -4.64
CA HIS A 664 17.44 25.80 -3.29
C HIS A 664 16.73 26.64 -2.22
N ARG A 665 16.11 25.99 -1.24
CA ARG A 665 15.20 26.61 -0.27
C ARG A 665 15.84 26.86 1.11
N GLY A 666 17.12 26.67 1.25
CA GLY A 666 17.84 26.72 2.52
C GLY A 666 17.47 25.58 3.48
N THR A 667 17.07 24.41 2.93
CA THR A 667 16.73 23.22 3.73
C THR A 667 17.15 21.96 2.96
N ASN A 668 17.66 20.95 3.67
CA ASN A 668 18.23 19.73 3.09
C ASN A 668 17.19 18.65 2.74
N ASN A 669 17.63 17.56 2.09
CA ASN A 669 16.80 16.42 1.71
C ASN A 669 16.07 15.78 2.91
N ALA A 670 16.71 15.67 4.07
CA ALA A 670 16.10 15.11 5.27
C ALA A 670 14.92 15.97 5.77
N PHE A 671 15.03 17.31 5.69
CA PHE A 671 13.93 18.21 6.02
C PHE A 671 12.77 18.07 5.04
N GLN A 672 13.05 17.97 3.74
CA GLN A 672 12.02 17.76 2.72
C GLN A 672 11.23 16.47 2.98
N GLN A 673 11.91 15.41 3.37
CA GLN A 673 11.32 14.12 3.71
C GLN A 673 10.47 14.20 5.00
N LYS A 674 11.02 14.77 6.09
CA LYS A 674 10.32 14.92 7.38
C LYS A 674 9.02 15.71 7.24
N THR A 675 9.03 16.76 6.42
CA THR A 675 7.87 17.61 6.18
C THR A 675 6.90 17.04 5.14
N SER A 676 7.24 15.91 4.48
CA SER A 676 6.50 15.39 3.34
C SER A 676 6.22 16.50 2.32
N SER A 677 7.24 17.30 2.01
CA SER A 677 7.12 18.46 1.14
C SER A 677 6.63 18.10 -0.26
N ALA A 678 6.14 19.08 -1.02
CA ALA A 678 5.77 18.86 -2.42
C ALA A 678 6.94 18.33 -3.27
N LEU A 679 8.18 18.72 -2.95
CA LEU A 679 9.38 18.17 -3.61
C LEU A 679 9.58 16.70 -3.29
N ALA A 680 9.47 16.29 -2.03
CA ALA A 680 9.59 14.89 -1.63
C ALA A 680 8.47 14.01 -2.23
N GLN A 681 7.25 14.54 -2.33
CA GLN A 681 6.13 13.85 -2.98
C GLN A 681 6.34 13.69 -4.50
N LEU A 682 6.99 14.67 -5.15
CA LEU A 682 7.21 14.66 -6.59
C LEU A 682 8.39 13.80 -7.00
N TYR A 683 9.52 13.93 -6.30
CA TYR A 683 10.80 13.32 -6.68
C TYR A 683 11.21 12.13 -5.83
N GLY A 684 10.47 11.82 -4.77
CA GLY A 684 10.80 10.76 -3.82
C GLY A 684 11.77 11.24 -2.74
N THR A 685 12.35 10.28 -2.00
CA THR A 685 13.18 10.55 -0.81
C THR A 685 14.69 10.46 -1.07
N LYS A 686 15.11 10.04 -2.27
CA LYS A 686 16.52 9.95 -2.66
C LYS A 686 16.86 11.11 -3.57
N ALA A 687 17.86 11.90 -3.20
CA ALA A 687 18.34 13.06 -3.96
C ALA A 687 17.18 14.00 -4.39
N THR A 688 16.26 14.29 -3.47
CA THR A 688 15.02 15.04 -3.73
C THR A 688 15.29 16.41 -4.33
N LEU A 689 16.22 17.16 -3.72
CA LEU A 689 16.59 18.51 -4.15
C LEU A 689 17.34 18.46 -5.47
N GLU A 690 18.27 17.53 -5.64
CA GLU A 690 19.10 17.41 -6.82
C GLU A 690 18.26 17.03 -8.05
N HIS A 691 17.25 16.19 -7.90
CA HIS A 691 16.25 15.94 -8.95
C HIS A 691 15.47 17.21 -9.30
N HIS A 692 15.11 18.03 -8.31
CA HIS A 692 14.45 19.31 -8.54
C HIS A 692 15.37 20.29 -9.28
N HIS A 693 16.62 20.43 -8.86
CA HIS A 693 17.60 21.32 -9.47
C HIS A 693 17.83 20.95 -10.95
N PHE A 694 17.98 19.66 -11.25
CA PHE A 694 18.08 19.18 -12.63
C PHE A 694 16.83 19.52 -13.45
N ASN A 695 15.63 19.22 -12.94
CA ASN A 695 14.39 19.52 -13.68
C ASN A 695 14.22 21.02 -13.87
N HIS A 696 14.64 21.83 -12.91
CA HIS A 696 14.61 23.27 -13.01
C HIS A 696 15.61 23.80 -14.08
N ALA A 697 16.81 23.22 -14.15
CA ALA A 697 17.76 23.49 -15.22
C ALA A 697 17.19 23.17 -16.61
N VAL A 698 16.53 22.01 -16.76
CA VAL A 698 15.84 21.61 -18.01
C VAL A 698 14.72 22.59 -18.36
N MET A 699 13.94 23.03 -17.37
CA MET A 699 12.87 24.00 -17.56
C MET A 699 13.42 25.33 -18.06
N ILE A 700 14.53 25.83 -17.50
CA ILE A 700 15.19 27.05 -17.97
C ILE A 700 15.63 26.91 -19.42
N LEU A 701 16.29 25.82 -19.78
CA LEU A 701 16.77 25.55 -21.15
C LEU A 701 15.62 25.54 -22.16
N ASN A 702 14.46 25.00 -21.78
CA ASN A 702 13.28 24.89 -22.64
C ASN A 702 12.36 26.13 -22.62
N SER A 703 12.68 27.14 -21.79
CA SER A 703 11.84 28.32 -21.69
C SER A 703 12.02 29.25 -22.90
N GLU A 704 10.89 29.70 -23.47
CA GLU A 704 10.82 30.64 -24.57
C GLU A 704 10.28 32.00 -24.08
N VAL A 705 10.91 33.07 -24.46
CA VAL A 705 10.43 34.44 -24.19
C VAL A 705 9.66 34.96 -25.42
N LYS A 706 8.35 35.14 -25.30
CA LYS A 706 7.55 35.83 -26.32
C LYS A 706 7.83 37.32 -26.24
N LEU A 707 8.52 37.85 -27.23
CA LEU A 707 8.71 39.31 -27.39
C LEU A 707 7.38 39.98 -27.77
N SER A 708 6.88 40.83 -26.89
CA SER A 708 5.58 41.55 -27.01
C SER A 708 5.64 42.77 -27.91
N SER A 709 6.56 42.92 -28.84
CA SER A 709 6.56 44.09 -29.73
C SER A 709 7.00 43.76 -31.16
N GLY A 710 6.03 43.90 -32.07
CA GLY A 710 6.13 44.32 -33.45
C GLY A 710 7.17 43.70 -34.38
N ASN A 711 6.70 42.91 -35.32
CA ASN A 711 7.30 42.60 -36.65
C ASN A 711 8.54 41.71 -36.76
N GLN A 712 8.95 40.95 -35.72
CA GLN A 712 9.85 39.80 -35.96
C GLN A 712 9.33 38.58 -35.21
N SER A 713 8.76 37.62 -35.94
CA SER A 713 8.33 36.32 -35.49
C SER A 713 9.55 35.41 -35.25
N GLY A 714 10.19 35.53 -34.09
CA GLY A 714 11.22 34.67 -33.61
C GLY A 714 11.17 34.57 -32.09
N ALA A 715 10.63 33.49 -31.54
CA ALA A 715 10.74 33.21 -30.12
C ALA A 715 12.23 33.03 -29.78
N LYS A 716 12.81 33.92 -28.96
CA LYS A 716 14.19 33.78 -28.49
C LYS A 716 14.17 33.00 -27.18
N GLY A 717 14.63 31.75 -27.21
CA GLY A 717 14.69 30.88 -26.04
C GLY A 717 15.99 31.01 -25.24
N ASN A 718 16.06 30.24 -24.15
CA ASN A 718 17.22 30.09 -23.27
C ASN A 718 18.08 28.86 -23.62
N ASN A 719 17.77 28.16 -24.72
CA ASN A 719 18.45 26.89 -25.06
C ASN A 719 19.84 27.12 -25.63
N ILE A 720 20.83 27.09 -24.77
CA ILE A 720 22.27 27.18 -25.17
C ILE A 720 22.72 25.92 -25.95
N PHE A 721 21.96 24.85 -26.00
CA PHE A 721 22.24 23.61 -26.74
C PHE A 721 21.48 23.52 -28.08
N ALA A 722 20.83 24.61 -28.54
CA ALA A 722 19.99 24.61 -29.75
C ALA A 722 20.73 24.15 -31.02
N ASN A 723 22.05 24.33 -31.08
CA ASN A 723 22.91 23.96 -32.22
C ASN A 723 23.66 22.65 -32.01
N VAL A 724 23.43 21.92 -30.96
CA VAL A 724 23.99 20.59 -30.65
C VAL A 724 23.18 19.53 -31.39
N SER A 725 23.84 18.50 -31.96
CA SER A 725 23.11 17.37 -32.56
C SER A 725 22.24 16.62 -31.55
N SER A 726 21.19 15.92 -32.00
CA SER A 726 20.28 15.21 -31.12
C SER A 726 20.99 14.16 -30.25
N GLU A 727 21.99 13.48 -30.79
CA GLU A 727 22.78 12.47 -30.09
C GLU A 727 23.67 13.11 -29.02
N GLU A 728 24.44 14.18 -29.41
CA GLU A 728 25.25 14.91 -28.43
C GLU A 728 24.40 15.58 -27.36
N TYR A 729 23.16 16.05 -27.69
CA TYR A 729 22.23 16.64 -26.73
C TYR A 729 21.84 15.63 -25.65
N VAL A 730 21.47 14.40 -26.03
CA VAL A 730 21.14 13.33 -25.08
C VAL A 730 22.31 13.02 -24.16
N GLU A 731 23.55 12.94 -24.73
CA GLU A 731 24.75 12.70 -23.93
C GLU A 731 25.03 13.85 -22.95
N VAL A 732 24.98 15.10 -23.39
CA VAL A 732 25.20 16.28 -22.53
C VAL A 732 24.14 16.35 -21.42
N MET A 733 22.85 16.08 -21.73
CA MET A 733 21.79 16.06 -20.74
C MET A 733 21.96 14.95 -19.72
N ASN A 734 22.46 13.78 -20.11
CA ASN A 734 22.78 12.70 -19.19
C ASN A 734 23.97 13.07 -18.29
N ILE A 735 25.01 13.70 -18.83
CA ILE A 735 26.13 14.19 -18.04
C ILE A 735 25.66 15.26 -17.04
N LEU A 736 24.86 16.22 -17.49
CA LEU A 736 24.28 17.26 -16.67
C LEU A 736 23.47 16.66 -15.49
N LYS A 737 22.62 15.69 -15.80
CA LYS A 737 21.81 15.00 -14.78
C LYS A 737 22.69 14.30 -13.76
N GLN A 738 23.64 13.47 -14.23
CA GLN A 738 24.52 12.71 -13.33
C GLN A 738 25.37 13.65 -12.46
N ALA A 739 25.93 14.70 -13.04
CA ALA A 739 26.73 15.67 -12.32
C ALA A 739 25.96 16.42 -11.23
N ILE A 740 24.70 16.80 -11.50
CA ILE A 740 23.82 17.42 -10.48
C ILE A 740 23.45 16.41 -9.39
N LEU A 741 23.10 15.17 -9.76
CA LEU A 741 22.76 14.16 -8.77
C LEU A 741 23.95 13.74 -7.88
N ALA A 742 25.18 13.89 -8.38
CA ALA A 742 26.40 13.59 -7.64
C ALA A 742 26.71 14.61 -6.53
N THR A 743 26.04 15.76 -6.48
CA THR A 743 26.18 16.73 -5.38
C THR A 743 25.42 16.31 -4.11
N ASP A 744 24.51 15.30 -4.19
CA ASP A 744 24.01 14.66 -2.98
C ASP A 744 25.13 13.91 -2.25
N LEU A 745 25.52 14.40 -1.07
CA LEU A 745 26.56 13.80 -0.25
C LEU A 745 26.31 12.33 0.11
N SER A 746 25.06 11.90 0.14
CA SER A 746 24.72 10.50 0.38
C SER A 746 25.17 9.60 -0.78
N VAL A 747 25.09 10.09 -2.01
CA VAL A 747 25.59 9.42 -3.22
C VAL A 747 27.12 9.37 -3.20
N HIS A 748 27.76 10.50 -2.84
CA HIS A 748 29.21 10.54 -2.68
C HIS A 748 29.70 9.51 -1.65
N LEU A 749 29.10 9.44 -0.46
CA LEU A 749 29.50 8.51 0.59
C LEU A 749 29.40 7.04 0.17
N GLN A 750 28.40 6.70 -0.64
CA GLN A 750 28.21 5.34 -1.19
C GLN A 750 29.24 5.03 -2.30
N GLY A 751 29.57 6.02 -3.15
CA GLY A 751 30.42 5.84 -4.33
C GLY A 751 31.92 6.04 -4.08
N ARG A 752 32.34 6.79 -3.05
CA ARG A 752 33.73 7.21 -2.84
C ARG A 752 34.74 6.06 -2.71
N SER A 753 34.31 4.94 -2.12
CA SER A 753 35.16 3.75 -1.96
C SER A 753 35.63 3.21 -3.31
N LYS A 754 34.79 3.28 -4.34
CA LYS A 754 35.10 2.87 -5.69
C LYS A 754 36.18 3.79 -6.30
N PHE A 755 36.05 5.11 -6.14
CA PHE A 755 37.05 6.08 -6.58
C PHE A 755 38.38 5.84 -5.87
N PHE A 756 38.40 5.64 -4.56
CA PHE A 756 39.62 5.42 -3.80
C PHE A 756 40.32 4.14 -4.26
N ALA A 757 39.58 3.05 -4.52
CA ALA A 757 40.16 1.83 -5.10
C ALA A 757 40.77 2.06 -6.49
N MET A 758 40.07 2.83 -7.36
CA MET A 758 40.56 3.17 -8.68
C MET A 758 41.86 4.00 -8.65
N VAL A 759 42.02 4.87 -7.65
CA VAL A 759 43.23 5.68 -7.47
C VAL A 759 44.41 4.84 -6.92
N GLU A 760 44.14 3.74 -6.22
CA GLU A 760 45.17 2.81 -5.73
C GLU A 760 45.71 1.86 -6.84
N GLU A 761 44.96 1.68 -7.93
CA GLU A 761 45.36 0.83 -9.06
C GLU A 761 46.37 1.55 -9.94
N ASP A 762 47.63 1.13 -9.91
CA ASP A 762 48.73 1.70 -10.73
C ASP A 762 48.54 1.40 -12.23
N GLY A 763 48.71 2.41 -13.08
CA GLY A 763 48.83 2.27 -14.54
C GLY A 763 47.53 2.13 -15.32
N VAL A 764 46.35 2.30 -14.69
CA VAL A 764 45.08 2.22 -15.39
C VAL A 764 44.60 3.62 -15.81
N GLY A 765 44.41 3.82 -17.12
CA GLY A 765 43.96 5.09 -17.68
C GLY A 765 42.54 5.46 -17.32
N TRP A 766 42.25 6.77 -17.29
CA TRP A 766 40.91 7.34 -17.06
C TRP A 766 40.05 7.38 -18.33
N GLU A 767 40.34 6.55 -19.33
CA GLU A 767 39.63 6.57 -20.61
C GLU A 767 38.37 5.71 -20.63
N ASP A 768 38.25 4.78 -19.69
CA ASP A 768 37.06 3.93 -19.54
C ASP A 768 35.83 4.73 -19.14
N LYS A 769 34.68 4.38 -19.73
CA LYS A 769 33.38 5.09 -19.52
C LYS A 769 32.94 5.09 -18.07
N GLU A 770 33.12 3.99 -17.37
CA GLU A 770 32.74 3.86 -15.96
C GLU A 770 33.65 4.72 -15.07
N ARG A 771 34.95 4.68 -15.30
CA ARG A 771 35.94 5.50 -14.60
C ARG A 771 35.71 6.99 -14.82
N LYS A 772 35.39 7.41 -16.05
CA LYS A 772 35.03 8.81 -16.36
C LYS A 772 33.78 9.24 -15.62
N THR A 773 32.80 8.36 -15.47
CA THR A 773 31.57 8.68 -14.71
C THR A 773 31.90 8.94 -13.25
N VAL A 774 32.64 8.03 -12.61
CA VAL A 774 33.11 8.21 -11.23
C VAL A 774 33.96 9.48 -11.07
N LEU A 775 34.84 9.77 -12.02
CA LEU A 775 35.64 10.98 -11.98
C LEU A 775 34.79 12.25 -12.04
N ARG A 776 33.81 12.34 -12.94
CA ARG A 776 32.86 13.48 -13.02
C ARG A 776 32.11 13.70 -11.72
N ASP A 777 31.61 12.62 -11.13
CA ASP A 777 30.86 12.67 -9.87
C ASP A 777 31.72 13.22 -8.73
N ILE A 778 32.96 12.73 -8.63
CA ILE A 778 33.94 13.18 -7.62
C ILE A 778 34.37 14.63 -7.87
N LEU A 779 34.56 15.05 -9.12
CA LEU A 779 34.90 16.45 -9.43
C LEU A 779 33.77 17.40 -9.07
N MET A 780 32.51 17.03 -9.29
CA MET A 780 31.37 17.85 -8.87
C MET A 780 31.31 18.00 -7.36
N THR A 781 31.45 16.91 -6.61
CA THR A 781 31.52 16.97 -5.13
C THR A 781 32.68 17.83 -4.67
N ALA A 782 33.87 17.66 -5.29
CA ALA A 782 35.06 18.45 -4.96
C ALA A 782 34.87 19.95 -5.23
N CYS A 783 34.18 20.33 -6.31
CA CYS A 783 33.88 21.73 -6.57
C CYS A 783 32.85 22.30 -5.59
N ASP A 784 31.85 21.53 -5.22
CA ASP A 784 30.79 21.92 -4.32
C ASP A 784 31.33 22.22 -2.89
N VAL A 785 32.20 21.35 -2.37
CA VAL A 785 32.79 21.53 -1.03
C VAL A 785 34.08 22.33 -1.05
N ALA A 786 34.47 22.95 -2.17
CA ALA A 786 35.78 23.58 -2.36
C ALA A 786 36.05 24.79 -1.45
N ALA A 787 35.05 25.35 -0.80
CA ALA A 787 35.25 26.44 0.16
C ALA A 787 36.29 26.10 1.24
N ILE A 788 36.38 24.81 1.61
CA ILE A 788 37.34 24.33 2.62
C ILE A 788 38.80 24.42 2.13
N THR A 789 39.05 24.54 0.82
CA THR A 789 40.40 24.64 0.23
C THR A 789 40.87 26.08 0.09
N LYS A 790 39.97 27.06 0.35
CA LYS A 790 40.22 28.49 0.17
C LYS A 790 41.06 29.04 1.34
N PRO A 791 41.71 30.25 1.19
CA PRO A 791 42.33 30.94 2.31
C PRO A 791 41.40 31.08 3.51
N TRP A 792 41.95 31.03 4.70
CA TRP A 792 41.20 31.02 5.98
C TRP A 792 40.09 32.08 6.05
N GLU A 793 40.40 33.33 5.64
CA GLU A 793 39.45 34.44 5.67
C GLU A 793 38.17 34.13 4.84
N VAL A 794 38.34 33.52 3.66
CA VAL A 794 37.26 33.14 2.75
C VAL A 794 36.53 31.95 3.32
N GLN A 795 37.27 30.92 3.77
CA GLN A 795 36.70 29.70 4.31
C GLN A 795 35.84 30.00 5.56
N ARG A 796 36.36 30.85 6.46
CA ARG A 796 35.66 31.25 7.68
C ARG A 796 34.33 31.94 7.37
N GLN A 797 34.36 32.90 6.42
CA GLN A 797 33.16 33.61 6.01
C GLN A 797 32.12 32.68 5.38
N VAL A 798 32.55 31.71 4.57
CA VAL A 798 31.67 30.69 3.99
C VAL A 798 31.07 29.79 5.07
N ALA A 799 31.88 29.33 6.02
CA ALA A 799 31.43 28.53 7.14
C ALA A 799 30.32 29.23 7.96
N ASP A 800 30.49 30.53 8.23
CA ASP A 800 29.48 31.33 8.93
C ASP A 800 28.15 31.43 8.14
N LEU A 801 28.22 31.57 6.80
CA LEU A 801 27.01 31.58 5.93
C LEU A 801 26.31 30.22 5.90
N VAL A 802 27.04 29.12 5.78
CA VAL A 802 26.49 27.74 5.81
C VAL A 802 25.80 27.49 7.15
N MET A 803 26.49 27.87 8.25
CA MET A 803 25.91 27.69 9.60
C MET A 803 24.67 28.54 9.83
N SER A 804 24.62 29.76 9.31
CA SER A 804 23.41 30.60 9.35
C SER A 804 22.22 29.90 8.70
N GLU A 805 22.42 29.29 7.53
CA GLU A 805 21.36 28.58 6.80
C GLU A 805 20.94 27.29 7.54
N PHE A 806 21.90 26.54 8.10
CA PHE A 806 21.63 25.34 8.87
C PHE A 806 20.87 25.63 10.18
N PHE A 807 21.23 26.71 10.85
CA PHE A 807 20.49 27.14 12.06
C PHE A 807 19.08 27.58 11.75
N ASP A 808 18.86 28.25 10.62
CA ASP A 808 17.50 28.62 10.16
C ASP A 808 16.67 27.38 9.87
N GLN A 809 17.26 26.31 9.34
CA GLN A 809 16.57 25.00 9.20
C GLN A 809 16.29 24.38 10.56
N GLY A 810 17.28 24.34 11.47
CA GLY A 810 17.12 23.78 12.83
C GLY A 810 16.03 24.49 13.62
N ASP A 811 15.95 25.83 13.50
CA ASP A 811 14.88 26.63 14.12
C ASP A 811 13.50 26.23 13.56
N LYS A 812 13.37 25.96 12.25
CA LYS A 812 12.14 25.42 11.65
C LYS A 812 11.83 24.01 12.14
N GLU A 813 12.83 23.12 12.25
CA GLU A 813 12.65 21.76 12.78
C GLU A 813 12.12 21.80 14.22
N ARG A 814 12.66 22.67 15.05
CA ARG A 814 12.25 22.86 16.45
C ARG A 814 10.85 23.48 16.57
N ASN A 815 10.59 24.57 15.86
CA ASN A 815 9.37 25.35 16.03
C ASN A 815 8.16 24.82 15.26
N GLU A 816 8.37 24.27 14.06
CA GLU A 816 7.28 23.81 13.19
C GLU A 816 7.03 22.31 13.29
N LEU A 817 8.08 21.52 13.53
CA LEU A 817 7.98 20.05 13.58
C LEU A 817 8.04 19.49 14.98
N ASN A 818 8.42 20.30 16.00
CA ASN A 818 8.69 19.86 17.36
C ASN A 818 9.75 18.73 17.43
N ILE A 819 10.77 18.80 16.57
CA ILE A 819 11.86 17.83 16.50
C ILE A 819 13.14 18.53 16.97
N GLN A 820 13.92 17.85 17.81
CA GLN A 820 15.25 18.32 18.18
C GLN A 820 16.15 18.27 16.92
N PRO A 821 16.73 19.41 16.49
CA PRO A 821 17.62 19.43 15.34
C PRO A 821 18.93 18.68 15.60
N GLN A 822 19.59 18.26 14.54
CA GLN A 822 20.94 17.68 14.64
C GLN A 822 21.94 18.73 15.16
N ALA A 823 23.01 18.28 15.80
CA ALA A 823 24.01 19.16 16.41
C ALA A 823 24.53 20.27 15.51
N LEU A 824 24.75 19.95 14.20
CA LEU A 824 25.21 20.90 13.18
C LEU A 824 24.16 21.97 12.82
N MET A 825 22.89 21.72 13.13
CA MET A 825 21.75 22.60 12.81
C MET A 825 21.16 23.24 14.08
N ASP A 826 21.71 22.91 15.24
CA ASP A 826 21.21 23.41 16.52
C ASP A 826 21.95 24.71 16.89
N ARG A 827 21.25 25.85 16.82
CA ARG A 827 21.79 27.17 17.18
C ARG A 827 22.24 27.22 18.63
N GLU A 828 21.67 26.44 19.54
CA GLU A 828 22.05 26.35 20.94
C GLU A 828 23.40 25.64 21.14
N ARG A 829 23.91 24.95 20.12
CA ARG A 829 25.19 24.26 20.10
C ARG A 829 26.23 24.95 19.21
N GLN A 830 26.05 26.24 18.92
CA GLN A 830 26.96 27.03 18.09
C GLN A 830 28.41 27.07 18.63
N ASP A 831 28.59 26.93 19.92
CA ASP A 831 29.90 26.85 20.55
C ASP A 831 30.70 25.59 20.16
N GLU A 832 30.01 24.51 19.75
CA GLU A 832 30.65 23.28 19.25
C GLU A 832 31.09 23.36 17.77
N LEU A 833 30.89 24.49 17.10
CA LEU A 833 31.16 24.64 15.68
C LEU A 833 32.60 24.21 15.28
N PRO A 834 33.68 24.56 16.01
CA PRO A 834 35.03 24.12 15.65
C PRO A 834 35.14 22.58 15.59
N LYS A 835 34.63 21.89 16.58
CA LYS A 835 34.59 20.42 16.62
C LYS A 835 33.79 19.82 15.46
N LEU A 836 32.64 20.39 15.14
CA LEU A 836 31.80 19.93 14.04
C LEU A 836 32.48 20.14 12.68
N GLN A 837 33.16 21.24 12.50
CA GLN A 837 33.98 21.52 11.31
C GLN A 837 35.14 20.52 11.15
N LEU A 838 35.83 20.18 12.24
CA LEU A 838 36.87 19.15 12.23
C LEU A 838 36.29 17.79 11.81
N GLY A 839 35.14 17.40 12.33
CA GLY A 839 34.45 16.17 11.94
C GLY A 839 34.07 16.14 10.44
N TRP A 840 33.62 17.27 9.90
CA TRP A 840 33.33 17.44 8.49
C TRP A 840 34.57 17.33 7.63
N ILE A 841 35.65 18.01 8.01
CA ILE A 841 36.93 17.99 7.30
C ILE A 841 37.48 16.56 7.27
N ASP A 842 37.59 15.91 8.42
CA ASP A 842 38.20 14.59 8.56
C ASP A 842 37.35 13.48 7.91
N GLY A 843 36.03 13.61 7.96
CA GLY A 843 35.11 12.61 7.43
C GLY A 843 34.86 12.69 5.92
N ILE A 844 34.89 13.88 5.35
CA ILE A 844 34.48 14.13 3.96
C ILE A 844 35.61 14.78 3.16
N CYS A 845 36.06 15.98 3.55
CA CYS A 845 36.94 16.79 2.70
C CYS A 845 38.35 16.23 2.56
N LEU A 846 38.98 15.90 3.66
CA LEU A 846 40.36 15.43 3.70
C LEU A 846 40.57 14.12 2.91
N PRO A 847 39.75 13.08 3.05
CA PRO A 847 39.86 11.88 2.22
C PRO A 847 39.69 12.16 0.73
N LEU A 848 38.73 13.03 0.37
CA LEU A 848 38.46 13.40 -1.02
C LEU A 848 39.68 14.08 -1.67
N TYR A 849 40.18 15.15 -1.07
CA TYR A 849 41.32 15.90 -1.65
C TYR A 849 42.63 15.14 -1.54
N LYS A 850 42.86 14.26 -0.59
CA LYS A 850 43.99 13.32 -0.58
C LYS A 850 43.96 12.38 -1.77
N ALA A 851 42.79 11.82 -2.09
CA ALA A 851 42.67 10.93 -3.25
C ALA A 851 42.84 11.70 -4.57
N LEU A 852 42.29 12.92 -4.68
CA LEU A 852 42.48 13.77 -5.86
C LEU A 852 43.97 14.18 -6.04
N ALA A 853 44.68 14.57 -4.98
CA ALA A 853 46.10 14.92 -5.02
C ALA A 853 47.00 13.70 -5.36
N LYS A 854 46.59 12.48 -4.94
CA LYS A 854 47.25 11.24 -5.33
C LYS A 854 47.04 10.92 -6.81
N MET A 855 45.82 11.15 -7.33
CA MET A 855 45.48 10.94 -8.74
C MET A 855 46.23 11.92 -9.66
N GLU A 856 46.22 13.20 -9.32
CA GLU A 856 46.85 14.26 -10.08
C GLU A 856 47.54 15.26 -9.11
N PRO A 857 48.89 15.34 -9.08
CA PRO A 857 49.62 16.19 -8.12
C PRO A 857 49.27 17.67 -8.17
N LYS A 858 48.65 18.15 -9.24
CA LYS A 858 48.22 19.55 -9.36
C LYS A 858 47.04 19.91 -8.46
N PHE A 859 46.41 18.94 -7.82
CA PHE A 859 45.45 19.17 -6.75
C PHE A 859 46.08 19.43 -5.37
N GLN A 860 47.44 19.28 -5.25
CA GLN A 860 48.14 19.47 -3.99
C GLN A 860 47.85 20.83 -3.33
N PRO A 861 47.76 21.98 -4.05
CA PRO A 861 47.40 23.24 -3.42
C PRO A 861 46.01 23.25 -2.73
N MET A 862 45.06 22.47 -3.26
CA MET A 862 43.74 22.34 -2.62
C MET A 862 43.83 21.50 -1.34
N LEU A 863 44.58 20.40 -1.37
CA LEU A 863 44.84 19.60 -0.15
C LEU A 863 45.59 20.41 0.90
N ASP A 864 46.62 21.21 0.52
CA ASP A 864 47.32 22.08 1.45
C ASP A 864 46.39 23.11 2.10
N GLY A 865 45.43 23.65 1.34
CA GLY A 865 44.39 24.52 1.85
C GLY A 865 43.48 23.84 2.89
N VAL A 866 43.05 22.60 2.61
CA VAL A 866 42.27 21.80 3.58
C VAL A 866 43.05 21.59 4.88
N LEU A 867 44.33 21.20 4.77
CA LEU A 867 45.16 20.97 5.96
C LEU A 867 45.40 22.24 6.76
N ALA A 868 45.62 23.37 6.09
CA ALA A 868 45.79 24.67 6.75
C ALA A 868 44.51 25.09 7.49
N ASN A 869 43.33 24.95 6.86
CA ASN A 869 42.07 25.29 7.48
C ASN A 869 41.71 24.31 8.62
N ARG A 870 42.01 23.03 8.47
CA ARG A 870 41.89 22.05 9.55
C ARG A 870 42.68 22.47 10.79
N GLN A 871 43.92 22.93 10.62
CA GLN A 871 44.77 23.43 11.72
C GLN A 871 44.15 24.66 12.38
N GLN A 872 43.57 25.59 11.65
CA GLN A 872 42.88 26.75 12.20
C GLN A 872 41.66 26.34 13.04
N TRP A 873 40.85 25.38 12.55
CA TRP A 873 39.73 24.88 13.33
C TRP A 873 40.16 24.11 14.60
N GLU A 874 41.28 23.39 14.54
CA GLU A 874 41.88 22.70 15.68
C GLU A 874 42.31 23.68 16.79
N ILE A 875 42.90 24.83 16.43
CA ILE A 875 43.23 25.89 17.33
C ILE A 875 41.96 26.44 18.01
N LEU A 876 40.94 26.73 17.25
CA LEU A 876 39.68 27.24 17.79
C LEU A 876 38.96 26.21 18.70
N ASP A 877 39.05 24.93 18.42
CA ASP A 877 38.47 23.88 19.27
C ASP A 877 39.28 23.74 20.60
N ALA A 878 40.60 23.84 20.53
CA ALA A 878 41.43 23.87 21.74
C ALA A 878 41.14 25.07 22.64
N GLU A 879 40.94 26.27 22.07
CA GLU A 879 40.51 27.46 22.81
C GLU A 879 39.13 27.26 23.45
N ARG A 880 38.19 26.67 22.73
CA ARG A 880 36.85 26.31 23.22
C ARG A 880 36.94 25.39 24.44
N LEU A 881 37.70 24.29 24.32
CA LEU A 881 37.87 23.31 25.37
C LEU A 881 38.53 23.95 26.62
N SER A 882 39.54 24.84 26.42
CA SER A 882 40.17 25.57 27.51
C SER A 882 39.21 26.48 28.24
N LYS A 883 38.31 27.18 27.55
CA LYS A 883 37.24 28.00 28.11
C LYS A 883 36.22 27.17 28.89
N GLN A 884 35.83 25.99 28.37
CA GLN A 884 34.93 25.10 29.10
C GLN A 884 35.54 24.55 30.39
N ALA A 885 36.80 24.09 30.33
CA ALA A 885 37.50 23.62 31.50
C ALA A 885 37.62 24.71 32.58
N PHE A 886 37.86 25.97 32.18
CA PHE A 886 37.88 27.12 33.07
C PHE A 886 36.51 27.40 33.74
N ILE A 887 35.42 27.23 33.01
CA ILE A 887 34.05 27.41 33.53
C ILE A 887 33.68 26.26 34.51
N GLU A 888 34.07 25.01 34.17
CA GLU A 888 33.77 23.84 35.00
C GLU A 888 34.63 23.76 36.28
N THR A 889 35.84 24.24 36.25
CA THR A 889 36.75 24.17 37.40
C THR A 889 36.66 25.38 38.35
N GLY A 890 36.04 26.48 37.92
CA GLY A 890 35.83 27.67 38.76
C GLY A 890 37.13 28.37 39.21
N VAL A 891 38.27 28.12 38.55
CA VAL A 891 39.59 28.69 38.85
C VAL A 891 40.08 29.49 37.65
#